data_4d37833be83ff796cb9d3641d7512cd3
#
_entry.id   4d37833be83ff796cb9d3641d7512cd3
#
_cell.length_a   1.000
_cell.length_b   1.000
_cell.length_c   1.000
_cell.angle_alpha   90.00
_cell.angle_beta   90.00
_cell.angle_gamma   90.00
#
_symmetry.space_group_name_H-M   'P 1'
#
loop_
_entity.id
_entity.type
_entity.pdbx_description
1 polymer ?
#
loop_
_entity_poly.entity_id
_entity_poly.type
_entity_poly.pdbx_seq_one_letter_code
_entity_poly.pdbx_strand_id
1 'polypeptide(L)'
;MSSLRDYGLAAPHGPNMDSHHVATEQLYAMSQNEQGVFQTILKPDDSYDEHGTYWADMPIMKRIAFVNKVNNAEAKKEWNATMAMIKKDPLSPLGYYMRNMVIPGMGLLLEGYVLFSIGNIKPLLQAAFPACWKKETICDGTWIAALDYLEIVGIIVGQILVGIIGDWLGRRWGLIQDATIMFVGLLMLTASWGVTENGWVICYVWSLFFYGVGVGGEYPMTATSGMENAVGSGKVSTKEDRLHRGRKVTSAFLMQGWGQFANQVILIILLLIFHGSGNPPYSKVSTQWTYRVSFAIPAVGTLWLVYFRTYKMRSASKVLAAAKKKSNVTGYDTQSLKLTLTHFGPRLIATAGAWFANDVFFYGNKLFQAEFIAVLLPGNKSVMVGWLYNLVNVGVSLCGYYLASFLIDNKLYGRKWMQIVGFLLDFILFVVPAFNFEYYTSTSGVHAFQAMYFLSSFFNQFGPNSVSFLVAAEVFPTPIRATAHGFSAAVGKLGALLAAVLYNYIDTQTKFYVVPWFGLGGAIVTWLFLPDTTGLDLKEQERRWAFIRVGKGDEYRGVAIHPKHLSVWERFRGVGKNYDAEIDYQQRVEEMRHEWEETMASKIAEKESNMDPDVIDDEDWHSDISSFFTRTKNGPRGAQSPLISPMIRGNGGQNSTLPSPMMRGMEKRSPMPSPMIRGQVKEEDESDEALNEKR
;
A
#
# COMPACT_ATOMS: atom_id res chain seq x y z
N MET A 1 13.54 27.61 -36.63
CA MET A 1 12.96 28.29 -35.45
C MET A 1 11.71 27.52 -35.10
N SER A 2 11.82 26.56 -34.18
CA SER A 2 10.65 26.11 -33.48
C SER A 2 10.14 27.32 -32.71
N SER A 3 8.96 27.78 -33.02
CA SER A 3 8.45 29.00 -32.44
C SER A 3 7.97 28.68 -31.02
N LEU A 4 7.93 29.65 -30.15
CA LEU A 4 7.27 29.62 -28.86
C LEU A 4 5.89 28.96 -28.91
N ARG A 5 5.24 29.00 -30.05
CA ARG A 5 3.96 28.35 -30.35
C ARG A 5 4.01 26.84 -30.21
N ASP A 6 5.16 26.22 -30.49
CA ASP A 6 5.33 24.76 -30.40
C ASP A 6 5.26 24.27 -28.95
N TYR A 7 5.40 25.18 -27.96
CA TYR A 7 5.27 24.91 -26.53
C TYR A 7 3.90 25.29 -25.95
N GLY A 8 2.91 25.61 -26.80
CA GLY A 8 1.56 25.95 -26.34
C GLY A 8 1.40 27.33 -25.69
N LEU A 9 2.46 28.15 -25.71
CA LEU A 9 2.53 29.42 -25.00
C LEU A 9 2.11 30.65 -25.81
N ALA A 10 1.72 30.42 -27.06
CA ALA A 10 1.38 31.51 -28.01
C ALA A 10 -0.08 31.95 -27.97
N ALA A 11 -0.93 31.30 -27.17
CA ALA A 11 -2.34 31.66 -27.04
C ALA A 11 -2.61 32.10 -25.60
N PRO A 12 -2.57 33.38 -25.33
CA PRO A 12 -2.85 33.88 -23.99
C PRO A 12 -4.33 33.79 -23.73
N HIS A 13 -4.71 33.12 -22.65
CA HIS A 13 -6.08 33.02 -22.16
C HIS A 13 -6.21 33.83 -20.86
N GLY A 14 -6.72 35.04 -20.94
CA GLY A 14 -7.08 35.84 -19.77
C GLY A 14 -6.33 37.17 -19.59
N PRO A 15 -6.63 37.94 -18.57
CA PRO A 15 -6.19 39.34 -18.38
C PRO A 15 -4.70 39.52 -18.07
N ASN A 16 -3.86 38.47 -18.02
CA ASN A 16 -2.42 38.53 -17.72
C ASN A 16 -1.54 38.05 -18.88
N MET A 17 -1.92 38.36 -20.10
CA MET A 17 -1.22 38.00 -21.32
C MET A 17 0.28 38.35 -21.31
N ASP A 18 0.62 39.53 -20.82
CA ASP A 18 1.99 40.04 -20.85
C ASP A 18 2.97 39.29 -19.95
N SER A 19 2.50 38.79 -18.82
CA SER A 19 3.35 38.06 -17.88
C SER A 19 3.65 36.62 -18.35
N HIS A 20 2.73 35.97 -19.04
CA HIS A 20 2.99 34.68 -19.70
C HIS A 20 3.97 34.79 -20.85
N HIS A 21 3.87 35.85 -21.64
CA HIS A 21 4.80 36.09 -22.76
C HIS A 21 6.22 36.29 -22.26
N VAL A 22 6.42 37.03 -21.20
CA VAL A 22 7.71 37.32 -20.65
C VAL A 22 8.36 36.10 -19.96
N ALA A 23 7.57 35.30 -19.23
CA ALA A 23 8.04 34.04 -18.66
C ALA A 23 8.51 33.06 -19.75
N THR A 24 7.82 33.05 -20.87
CA THR A 24 8.13 32.24 -22.04
C THR A 24 9.40 32.65 -22.74
N GLU A 25 9.59 33.96 -22.97
CA GLU A 25 10.81 34.48 -23.57
C GLU A 25 12.05 34.14 -22.76
N GLN A 26 11.93 34.04 -21.44
CA GLN A 26 13.06 33.66 -20.57
C GLN A 26 13.37 32.18 -20.55
N LEU A 27 12.36 31.31 -20.63
CA LEU A 27 12.59 29.89 -20.85
C LEU A 27 13.31 29.62 -22.18
N TYR A 28 13.03 30.45 -23.20
CA TYR A 28 13.75 30.41 -24.49
C TYR A 28 15.16 30.97 -24.43
N ALA A 29 15.43 31.89 -23.52
CA ALA A 29 16.78 32.39 -23.31
C ALA A 29 17.72 31.41 -22.60
N MET A 30 17.19 30.25 -22.14
CA MET A 30 17.97 29.13 -21.64
C MET A 30 18.87 28.57 -22.75
N SER A 31 20.11 28.31 -22.46
CA SER A 31 20.98 27.55 -23.34
C SER A 31 20.44 26.12 -23.54
N GLN A 32 20.76 25.49 -24.65
CA GLN A 32 20.33 24.10 -24.92
C GLN A 32 20.76 23.13 -23.81
N ASN A 33 21.91 23.34 -23.19
CA ASN A 33 22.39 22.53 -22.07
C ASN A 33 21.49 22.69 -20.82
N GLU A 34 21.07 23.92 -20.53
CA GLU A 34 20.19 24.18 -19.37
C GLU A 34 18.79 23.62 -19.58
N GLN A 35 18.23 23.74 -20.78
CA GLN A 35 16.98 23.09 -21.14
C GLN A 35 17.10 21.57 -20.98
N GLY A 36 18.22 20.97 -21.38
CA GLY A 36 18.49 19.55 -21.22
C GLY A 36 18.52 19.11 -19.76
N VAL A 37 19.11 19.90 -18.86
CA VAL A 37 19.15 19.60 -17.43
C VAL A 37 17.74 19.63 -16.79
N PHE A 38 16.95 20.68 -17.06
CA PHE A 38 15.58 20.75 -16.55
C PHE A 38 14.70 19.64 -17.12
N GLN A 39 14.84 19.33 -18.43
CA GLN A 39 14.12 18.20 -19.04
C GLN A 39 14.49 16.88 -18.38
N THR A 40 15.77 16.62 -18.15
CA THR A 40 16.23 15.37 -17.53
C THR A 40 15.67 15.19 -16.13
N ILE A 41 15.54 16.27 -15.36
CA ILE A 41 15.04 16.23 -13.97
C ILE A 41 13.52 16.16 -13.95
N LEU A 42 12.82 16.99 -14.71
CA LEU A 42 11.37 17.12 -14.65
C LEU A 42 10.62 16.15 -15.58
N LYS A 43 11.28 15.67 -16.64
CA LYS A 43 10.70 14.75 -17.63
C LYS A 43 11.55 13.47 -17.74
N PRO A 44 11.51 12.57 -16.77
CA PRO A 44 12.32 11.35 -16.76
C PRO A 44 12.00 10.43 -17.95
N ASP A 45 13.03 9.75 -18.48
CA ASP A 45 13.03 8.90 -19.67
C ASP A 45 12.12 7.66 -19.59
N ASP A 46 11.71 7.28 -18.38
CA ASP A 46 10.75 6.20 -18.16
C ASP A 46 9.29 6.64 -18.30
N SER A 47 9.01 7.94 -18.28
CA SER A 47 7.67 8.50 -18.31
C SER A 47 7.43 9.48 -19.46
N TYR A 48 8.49 10.01 -20.08
CA TYR A 48 8.44 10.94 -21.19
C TYR A 48 9.32 10.43 -22.35
N ASP A 49 8.94 10.73 -23.59
CA ASP A 49 9.77 10.43 -24.76
C ASP A 49 10.86 11.49 -24.99
N GLU A 50 11.64 11.30 -26.03
CA GLU A 50 12.73 12.20 -26.44
C GLU A 50 12.22 13.62 -26.81
N HIS A 51 10.93 13.77 -27.09
CA HIS A 51 10.28 15.05 -27.38
C HIS A 51 9.62 15.68 -26.14
N GLY A 52 9.75 15.03 -24.97
CA GLY A 52 9.14 15.48 -23.73
C GLY A 52 7.61 15.23 -23.66
N THR A 53 7.07 14.33 -24.50
CA THR A 53 5.66 13.95 -24.47
C THR A 53 5.42 12.90 -23.40
N TYR A 54 4.44 13.12 -22.53
CA TYR A 54 4.08 12.17 -21.48
C TYR A 54 3.53 10.87 -22.09
N TRP A 55 3.90 9.73 -21.54
CA TRP A 55 3.54 8.41 -22.08
C TRP A 55 2.03 8.21 -22.32
N ALA A 56 1.19 8.83 -21.48
CA ALA A 56 -0.26 8.72 -21.59
C ALA A 56 -0.87 9.60 -22.71
N ASP A 57 -0.16 10.65 -23.14
CA ASP A 57 -0.55 11.54 -24.26
C ASP A 57 -0.21 10.94 -25.62
N MET A 58 0.64 9.92 -25.67
CA MET A 58 1.05 9.29 -26.92
C MET A 58 -0.11 8.55 -27.60
N PRO A 59 -0.18 8.53 -28.94
CA PRO A 59 -1.08 7.64 -29.69
C PRO A 59 -0.89 6.17 -29.27
N ILE A 60 -1.95 5.36 -29.29
CA ILE A 60 -1.99 4.00 -28.76
C ILE A 60 -0.80 3.14 -29.20
N MET A 61 -0.47 3.11 -30.52
CA MET A 61 0.63 2.29 -31.04
C MET A 61 2.00 2.77 -30.55
N LYS A 62 2.23 4.09 -30.51
CA LYS A 62 3.47 4.67 -29.97
C LYS A 62 3.59 4.42 -28.46
N ARG A 63 2.47 4.53 -27.72
CA ARG A 63 2.41 4.22 -26.29
C ARG A 63 2.79 2.78 -26.00
N ILE A 64 2.24 1.82 -26.74
CA ILE A 64 2.58 0.39 -26.59
C ILE A 64 4.07 0.16 -26.87
N ALA A 65 4.60 0.74 -27.94
CA ALA A 65 6.02 0.63 -28.30
C ALA A 65 6.92 1.24 -27.21
N PHE A 66 6.59 2.44 -26.71
CA PHE A 66 7.32 3.13 -25.64
C PHE A 66 7.33 2.31 -24.34
N VAL A 67 6.15 1.89 -23.88
CA VAL A 67 6.02 1.11 -22.63
C VAL A 67 6.79 -0.22 -22.73
N ASN A 68 6.69 -0.91 -23.87
CA ASN A 68 7.45 -2.15 -24.07
C ASN A 68 8.96 -1.90 -24.13
N LYS A 69 9.43 -0.79 -24.75
CA LYS A 69 10.85 -0.40 -24.76
C LYS A 69 11.37 -0.22 -23.32
N VAL A 70 10.62 0.53 -22.49
CA VAL A 70 11.00 0.78 -21.08
C VAL A 70 10.98 -0.51 -20.27
N ASN A 71 9.91 -1.30 -20.37
CA ASN A 71 9.77 -2.56 -19.61
C ASN A 71 10.87 -3.57 -19.99
N ASN A 72 11.18 -3.74 -21.27
CA ASN A 72 12.22 -4.66 -21.73
C ASN A 72 13.62 -4.21 -21.31
N ALA A 73 13.89 -2.91 -21.32
CA ALA A 73 15.16 -2.36 -20.85
C ALA A 73 15.36 -2.62 -19.35
N GLU A 74 14.30 -2.42 -18.55
CA GLU A 74 14.35 -2.65 -17.12
C GLU A 74 14.44 -4.14 -16.76
N ALA A 75 13.66 -4.99 -17.43
CA ALA A 75 13.72 -6.43 -17.26
C ALA A 75 15.13 -6.99 -17.60
N LYS A 76 15.76 -6.50 -18.67
CA LYS A 76 17.14 -6.87 -19.04
C LYS A 76 18.15 -6.40 -17.97
N LYS A 77 17.97 -5.20 -17.41
CA LYS A 77 18.82 -4.67 -16.35
C LYS A 77 18.70 -5.52 -15.08
N GLU A 78 17.47 -5.84 -14.66
CA GLU A 78 17.21 -6.70 -13.49
C GLU A 78 17.78 -8.13 -13.69
N TRP A 79 17.60 -8.70 -14.88
CA TRP A 79 18.15 -10.01 -15.22
C TRP A 79 19.68 -10.02 -15.13
N ASN A 80 20.33 -9.02 -15.74
CA ASN A 80 21.79 -8.89 -15.70
C ASN A 80 22.31 -8.69 -14.26
N ALA A 81 21.61 -7.90 -13.45
CA ALA A 81 21.96 -7.70 -12.04
C ALA A 81 21.83 -9.01 -11.24
N THR A 82 20.74 -9.75 -11.46
CA THR A 82 20.51 -11.05 -10.80
C THR A 82 21.58 -12.06 -11.22
N MET A 83 21.92 -12.15 -12.51
CA MET A 83 22.98 -13.05 -13.00
C MET A 83 24.35 -12.66 -12.45
N ALA A 84 24.63 -11.37 -12.30
CA ALA A 84 25.88 -10.89 -11.67
C ALA A 84 25.94 -11.29 -10.19
N MET A 85 24.82 -11.18 -9.46
CA MET A 85 24.73 -11.65 -8.06
C MET A 85 24.99 -13.16 -7.95
N ILE A 86 24.33 -13.97 -8.79
CA ILE A 86 24.51 -15.44 -8.80
C ILE A 86 25.95 -15.82 -9.10
N LYS A 87 26.60 -15.14 -10.06
CA LYS A 87 28.00 -15.36 -10.40
C LYS A 87 28.98 -15.05 -9.27
N LYS A 88 28.65 -14.03 -8.46
CA LYS A 88 29.46 -13.63 -7.31
C LYS A 88 29.26 -14.57 -6.11
N ASP A 89 28.02 -14.91 -5.82
CA ASP A 89 27.61 -15.83 -4.74
C ASP A 89 26.23 -16.43 -5.09
N PRO A 90 26.12 -17.76 -5.30
CA PRO A 90 24.88 -18.44 -5.65
C PRO A 90 23.74 -18.22 -4.66
N LEU A 91 24.01 -17.96 -3.38
CA LEU A 91 23.02 -17.72 -2.34
C LEU A 91 22.62 -16.23 -2.22
N SER A 92 23.35 -15.35 -2.88
CA SER A 92 23.08 -13.88 -2.83
C SER A 92 21.67 -13.49 -3.26
N PRO A 93 21.03 -14.08 -4.30
CA PRO A 93 19.62 -13.78 -4.62
C PRO A 93 18.66 -14.15 -3.50
N LEU A 94 18.91 -15.23 -2.76
CA LEU A 94 18.10 -15.59 -1.60
C LEU A 94 18.20 -14.51 -0.49
N GLY A 95 19.41 -14.06 -0.19
CA GLY A 95 19.65 -12.97 0.76
C GLY A 95 18.98 -11.66 0.33
N TYR A 96 19.00 -11.34 -0.97
CA TYR A 96 18.29 -10.20 -1.53
C TYR A 96 16.78 -10.34 -1.37
N TYR A 97 16.21 -11.51 -1.70
CA TYR A 97 14.79 -11.80 -1.54
C TYR A 97 14.35 -11.68 -0.07
N MET A 98 15.09 -12.29 0.84
CA MET A 98 14.81 -12.20 2.29
C MET A 98 14.78 -10.76 2.78
N ARG A 99 15.78 -9.95 2.40
CA ARG A 99 15.88 -8.55 2.86
C ARG A 99 14.80 -7.64 2.28
N ASN A 100 14.47 -7.78 0.99
CA ASN A 100 13.62 -6.83 0.28
C ASN A 100 12.15 -7.24 0.20
N MET A 101 11.82 -8.51 0.40
CA MET A 101 10.45 -9.02 0.31
C MET A 101 9.97 -9.64 1.62
N VAL A 102 10.71 -10.60 2.18
CA VAL A 102 10.26 -11.34 3.37
C VAL A 102 10.25 -10.45 4.60
N ILE A 103 11.34 -9.76 4.90
CA ILE A 103 11.43 -8.91 6.11
C ILE A 103 10.39 -7.78 6.11
N PRO A 104 10.18 -7.01 5.03
CA PRO A 104 9.13 -6.00 4.98
C PRO A 104 7.72 -6.57 5.13
N GLY A 105 7.47 -7.77 4.62
CA GLY A 105 6.20 -8.47 4.68
C GLY A 105 6.04 -9.44 5.85
N MET A 106 6.98 -9.48 6.80
CA MET A 106 6.96 -10.47 7.90
C MET A 106 5.71 -10.38 8.76
N GLY A 107 5.20 -9.19 9.02
CA GLY A 107 3.95 -9.04 9.76
C GLY A 107 2.77 -9.66 9.02
N LEU A 108 2.67 -9.45 7.70
CA LEU A 108 1.65 -10.06 6.84
C LEU A 108 1.83 -11.58 6.70
N LEU A 109 3.07 -12.09 6.75
CA LEU A 109 3.32 -13.54 6.80
C LEU A 109 2.74 -14.16 8.08
N LEU A 110 3.01 -13.54 9.23
CA LEU A 110 2.51 -14.00 10.53
C LEU A 110 0.99 -13.86 10.62
N GLU A 111 0.44 -12.79 10.08
CA GLU A 111 -1.01 -12.59 9.93
C GLU A 111 -1.63 -13.68 9.07
N GLY A 112 -1.14 -13.90 7.85
CA GLY A 112 -1.66 -14.91 6.94
C GLY A 112 -1.55 -16.34 7.50
N TYR A 113 -0.57 -16.59 8.36
CA TYR A 113 -0.42 -17.86 9.07
C TYR A 113 -1.56 -18.09 10.07
N VAL A 114 -1.92 -17.10 10.87
CA VAL A 114 -2.86 -17.25 11.99
C VAL A 114 -4.31 -17.02 11.56
N LEU A 115 -4.56 -15.95 10.82
CA LEU A 115 -5.91 -15.51 10.45
C LEU A 115 -6.75 -16.60 9.77
N PHE A 116 -6.12 -17.41 8.91
CA PHE A 116 -6.82 -18.48 8.21
C PHE A 116 -6.65 -19.85 8.87
N SER A 117 -5.97 -19.90 10.03
CA SER A 117 -5.74 -21.16 10.76
C SER A 117 -7.05 -21.75 11.28
N ILE A 118 -8.05 -20.92 11.64
CA ILE A 118 -9.32 -21.41 12.16
C ILE A 118 -10.07 -22.25 11.12
N GLY A 119 -10.07 -21.83 9.86
CA GLY A 119 -10.67 -22.61 8.78
C GLY A 119 -10.03 -24.00 8.57
N ASN A 120 -8.75 -24.14 9.00
CA ASN A 120 -8.03 -25.41 8.97
C ASN A 120 -8.19 -26.22 10.27
N ILE A 121 -8.13 -25.57 11.43
CA ILE A 121 -8.16 -26.22 12.74
C ILE A 121 -9.57 -26.67 13.13
N LYS A 122 -10.61 -25.90 12.80
CA LYS A 122 -12.02 -26.18 13.15
C LYS A 122 -12.47 -27.60 12.77
N PRO A 123 -12.18 -28.13 11.56
CA PRO A 123 -12.52 -29.51 11.22
C PRO A 123 -11.85 -30.55 12.12
N LEU A 124 -10.60 -30.32 12.54
CA LEU A 124 -9.88 -31.21 13.44
C LEU A 124 -10.50 -31.17 14.86
N LEU A 125 -10.87 -29.98 15.34
CA LEU A 125 -11.55 -29.80 16.63
C LEU A 125 -12.94 -30.44 16.63
N GLN A 126 -13.69 -30.32 15.52
CA GLN A 126 -14.99 -30.98 15.35
C GLN A 126 -14.88 -32.50 15.37
N ALA A 127 -13.81 -33.05 14.81
CA ALA A 127 -13.59 -34.50 14.79
C ALA A 127 -13.10 -35.02 16.15
N ALA A 128 -12.26 -34.31 16.89
CA ALA A 128 -11.72 -34.73 18.19
C ALA A 128 -12.65 -34.44 19.39
N PHE A 129 -13.46 -33.36 19.30
CA PHE A 129 -14.37 -32.88 20.35
C PHE A 129 -15.81 -32.73 19.81
N PRO A 130 -16.44 -33.80 19.28
CA PRO A 130 -17.70 -33.69 18.58
C PRO A 130 -18.87 -33.20 19.45
N ALA A 131 -18.85 -33.44 20.76
CA ALA A 131 -19.89 -33.02 21.68
C ALA A 131 -19.92 -31.50 21.88
N CYS A 132 -18.72 -30.85 21.86
CA CYS A 132 -18.59 -29.40 21.96
C CYS A 132 -18.68 -28.71 20.59
N TRP A 133 -17.85 -29.14 19.63
CA TRP A 133 -17.61 -28.37 18.39
C TRP A 133 -18.56 -28.72 17.21
N LYS A 134 -19.33 -29.82 17.31
CA LYS A 134 -20.24 -30.26 16.22
C LYS A 134 -21.68 -30.36 16.65
N LYS A 135 -21.93 -30.96 17.84
CA LYS A 135 -23.28 -31.20 18.35
C LYS A 135 -23.76 -30.12 19.31
N GLU A 136 -22.86 -29.28 19.78
CA GLU A 136 -23.11 -28.14 20.67
C GLU A 136 -23.89 -28.54 21.95
N THR A 137 -23.71 -29.79 22.42
CA THR A 137 -24.39 -30.30 23.60
C THR A 137 -23.75 -29.91 24.92
N ILE A 138 -22.43 -29.61 24.90
CA ILE A 138 -21.62 -29.27 26.07
C ILE A 138 -21.19 -27.79 26.01
N CYS A 139 -21.01 -27.26 24.79
CA CYS A 139 -20.60 -25.89 24.53
C CYS A 139 -21.77 -25.09 23.95
N ASP A 140 -21.78 -23.79 24.25
CA ASP A 140 -22.76 -22.87 23.69
C ASP A 140 -22.43 -22.59 22.20
N GLY A 141 -23.39 -22.85 21.33
CA GLY A 141 -23.29 -22.63 19.88
C GLY A 141 -22.95 -21.18 19.51
N THR A 142 -23.36 -20.21 20.32
CA THR A 142 -23.00 -18.79 20.12
C THR A 142 -21.49 -18.59 20.14
N TRP A 143 -20.76 -19.21 21.08
CA TRP A 143 -19.31 -19.10 21.16
C TRP A 143 -18.60 -19.90 20.06
N ILE A 144 -19.18 -21.02 19.64
CA ILE A 144 -18.66 -21.79 18.49
C ILE A 144 -18.79 -20.98 17.18
N ALA A 145 -19.91 -20.28 16.98
CA ALA A 145 -20.09 -19.38 15.84
C ALA A 145 -19.17 -18.16 15.95
N ALA A 146 -18.92 -17.64 17.15
CA ALA A 146 -18.05 -16.49 17.39
C ALA A 146 -16.58 -16.71 16.93
N LEU A 147 -16.12 -17.95 16.83
CA LEU A 147 -14.82 -18.31 16.26
C LEU A 147 -14.63 -17.83 14.83
N ASP A 148 -15.68 -17.82 14.05
CA ASP A 148 -15.62 -17.45 12.64
C ASP A 148 -15.57 -15.93 12.43
N TYR A 149 -16.00 -15.13 13.42
CA TYR A 149 -16.14 -13.68 13.22
C TYR A 149 -15.47 -12.78 14.28
N LEU A 150 -15.20 -13.25 15.51
CA LEU A 150 -14.72 -12.33 16.56
C LEU A 150 -13.28 -11.83 16.30
N GLU A 151 -12.44 -12.63 15.65
CA GLU A 151 -11.15 -12.20 15.15
C GLU A 151 -11.30 -11.04 14.14
N ILE A 152 -12.27 -11.14 13.23
CA ILE A 152 -12.56 -10.09 12.23
C ILE A 152 -12.98 -8.79 12.91
N VAL A 153 -13.79 -8.86 13.97
CA VAL A 153 -14.17 -7.68 14.76
C VAL A 153 -12.94 -7.04 15.39
N GLY A 154 -12.01 -7.83 15.94
CA GLY A 154 -10.73 -7.36 16.42
C GLY A 154 -9.92 -6.63 15.34
N ILE A 155 -9.86 -7.19 14.14
CA ILE A 155 -9.16 -6.59 13.00
C ILE A 155 -9.77 -5.24 12.63
N ILE A 156 -11.10 -5.10 12.57
CA ILE A 156 -11.78 -3.83 12.30
C ILE A 156 -11.36 -2.76 13.31
N VAL A 157 -11.37 -3.11 14.59
CA VAL A 157 -10.93 -2.19 15.66
C VAL A 157 -9.47 -1.77 15.45
N GLY A 158 -8.58 -2.73 15.20
CA GLY A 158 -7.16 -2.46 14.94
C GLY A 158 -6.92 -1.57 13.72
N GLN A 159 -7.59 -1.84 12.62
CA GLN A 159 -7.45 -1.06 11.37
C GLN A 159 -7.81 0.41 11.55
N ILE A 160 -8.88 0.70 12.28
CA ILE A 160 -9.30 2.08 12.55
C ILE A 160 -8.34 2.75 13.52
N LEU A 161 -8.10 2.15 14.68
CA LEU A 161 -7.27 2.75 15.73
C LEU A 161 -5.83 2.97 15.29
N VAL A 162 -5.21 1.95 14.72
CA VAL A 162 -3.80 2.03 14.32
C VAL A 162 -3.61 2.84 13.05
N GLY A 163 -4.60 2.88 12.16
CA GLY A 163 -4.60 3.81 11.02
C GLY A 163 -4.46 5.27 11.49
N ILE A 164 -5.24 5.67 12.50
CA ILE A 164 -5.16 7.00 13.12
C ILE A 164 -3.83 7.19 13.84
N ILE A 165 -3.40 6.23 14.65
CA ILE A 165 -2.13 6.27 15.38
C ILE A 165 -0.95 6.42 14.42
N GLY A 166 -0.97 5.72 13.29
CA GLY A 166 0.07 5.78 12.27
C GLY A 166 0.23 7.16 11.63
N ASP A 167 -0.87 7.89 11.41
CA ASP A 167 -0.83 9.27 10.92
C ASP A 167 -0.55 10.28 12.06
N TRP A 168 -0.87 9.96 13.30
CA TRP A 168 -0.64 10.81 14.45
C TRP A 168 0.78 10.68 15.00
N LEU A 169 1.17 9.49 15.48
CA LEU A 169 2.45 9.24 16.14
C LEU A 169 3.54 8.80 15.16
N GLY A 170 3.17 8.31 14.00
CA GLY A 170 4.06 7.86 12.94
C GLY A 170 4.08 6.35 12.71
N ARG A 171 4.48 5.95 11.50
CA ARG A 171 4.44 4.56 11.01
C ARG A 171 5.19 3.57 11.91
N ARG A 172 6.34 3.99 12.44
CA ARG A 172 7.17 3.12 13.29
C ARG A 172 6.45 2.72 14.58
N TRP A 173 5.78 3.65 15.24
CA TRP A 173 5.06 3.37 16.48
C TRP A 173 3.87 2.43 16.23
N GLY A 174 3.11 2.65 15.17
CA GLY A 174 2.07 1.72 14.75
C GLY A 174 2.60 0.30 14.57
N LEU A 175 3.67 0.14 13.78
CA LEU A 175 4.29 -1.17 13.52
C LEU A 175 4.81 -1.88 14.78
N ILE A 176 5.36 -1.16 15.76
CA ILE A 176 5.82 -1.75 17.04
C ILE A 176 4.63 -2.20 17.86
N GLN A 177 3.61 -1.36 17.98
CA GLN A 177 2.39 -1.65 18.73
C GLN A 177 1.69 -2.89 18.17
N ASP A 178 1.52 -2.99 16.83
CA ASP A 178 0.88 -4.11 16.17
C ASP A 178 1.59 -5.43 16.49
N ALA A 179 2.90 -5.48 16.26
CA ALA A 179 3.69 -6.68 16.53
C ALA A 179 3.61 -7.09 18.01
N THR A 180 3.57 -6.12 18.93
CA THR A 180 3.46 -6.41 20.37
C THR A 180 2.10 -7.02 20.72
N ILE A 181 1.01 -6.46 20.20
CA ILE A 181 -0.34 -6.99 20.41
C ILE A 181 -0.48 -8.38 19.78
N MET A 182 0.04 -8.58 18.55
CA MET A 182 0.06 -9.89 17.90
C MET A 182 0.82 -10.92 18.73
N PHE A 183 1.98 -10.56 19.27
CA PHE A 183 2.78 -11.45 20.11
C PHE A 183 2.02 -11.89 21.37
N VAL A 184 1.42 -10.95 22.09
CA VAL A 184 0.62 -11.26 23.29
C VAL A 184 -0.59 -12.13 22.91
N GLY A 185 -1.29 -11.80 21.82
CA GLY A 185 -2.41 -12.60 21.32
C GLY A 185 -2.03 -14.05 20.99
N LEU A 186 -0.85 -14.25 20.39
CA LEU A 186 -0.33 -15.60 20.12
C LEU A 186 0.03 -16.38 21.37
N LEU A 187 0.55 -15.72 22.40
CA LEU A 187 0.75 -16.36 23.71
C LEU A 187 -0.59 -16.77 24.33
N MET A 188 -1.60 -15.90 24.24
CA MET A 188 -2.96 -16.22 24.73
C MET A 188 -3.57 -17.40 23.96
N LEU A 189 -3.44 -17.46 22.64
CA LEU A 189 -3.91 -18.56 21.80
C LEU A 189 -3.21 -19.88 22.15
N THR A 190 -1.89 -19.85 22.27
CA THR A 190 -1.07 -21.02 22.65
C THR A 190 -1.45 -21.54 24.05
N ALA A 191 -1.66 -20.64 25.00
CA ALA A 191 -1.96 -20.96 26.39
C ALA A 191 -3.47 -21.09 26.66
N SER A 192 -4.35 -20.92 25.66
CA SER A 192 -5.80 -20.92 25.87
C SER A 192 -6.28 -22.16 26.62
N TRP A 193 -7.02 -21.96 27.71
CA TRP A 193 -7.49 -23.02 28.59
C TRP A 193 -8.82 -22.65 29.23
N GLY A 194 -9.51 -23.66 29.78
CA GLY A 194 -10.75 -23.48 30.53
C GLY A 194 -11.00 -24.64 31.47
N VAL A 195 -11.66 -24.39 32.58
CA VAL A 195 -12.09 -25.45 33.54
C VAL A 195 -13.07 -26.42 32.85
N THR A 196 -13.84 -25.90 31.91
CA THR A 196 -14.76 -26.67 31.06
C THR A 196 -14.38 -26.53 29.59
N GLU A 197 -14.83 -27.44 28.72
CA GLU A 197 -14.64 -27.28 27.27
C GLU A 197 -15.26 -25.97 26.74
N ASN A 198 -16.40 -25.53 27.27
CA ASN A 198 -17.00 -24.24 26.93
C ASN A 198 -16.13 -23.05 27.36
N GLY A 199 -15.57 -23.09 28.59
CA GLY A 199 -14.65 -22.05 29.07
C GLY A 199 -13.37 -21.95 28.23
N TRP A 200 -12.86 -23.09 27.73
CA TRP A 200 -11.76 -23.09 26.80
C TRP A 200 -12.12 -22.44 25.45
N VAL A 201 -13.31 -22.73 24.88
CA VAL A 201 -13.79 -22.06 23.67
C VAL A 201 -13.88 -20.56 23.85
N ILE A 202 -14.46 -20.08 24.95
CA ILE A 202 -14.56 -18.64 25.27
C ILE A 202 -13.18 -17.99 25.35
N CYS A 203 -12.24 -18.62 26.05
CA CYS A 203 -10.86 -18.12 26.16
C CYS A 203 -10.19 -18.06 24.77
N TYR A 204 -10.37 -19.06 23.94
CA TYR A 204 -9.81 -19.13 22.60
C TYR A 204 -10.37 -18.02 21.70
N VAL A 205 -11.68 -17.79 21.71
CA VAL A 205 -12.36 -16.76 20.92
C VAL A 205 -11.90 -15.35 21.29
N TRP A 206 -11.78 -15.04 22.61
CA TRP A 206 -11.27 -13.74 23.05
C TRP A 206 -9.78 -13.56 22.74
N SER A 207 -9.02 -14.64 22.74
CA SER A 207 -7.61 -14.60 22.31
C SER A 207 -7.49 -14.26 20.83
N LEU A 208 -8.39 -14.78 19.98
CA LEU A 208 -8.50 -14.43 18.56
C LEU A 208 -8.85 -12.96 18.37
N PHE A 209 -9.84 -12.44 19.12
CA PHE A 209 -10.18 -11.01 19.06
C PHE A 209 -8.98 -10.13 19.38
N PHE A 210 -8.27 -10.42 20.49
CA PHE A 210 -7.11 -9.64 20.89
C PHE A 210 -5.97 -9.70 19.86
N TYR A 211 -5.70 -10.89 19.31
CA TYR A 211 -4.76 -11.07 18.21
C TYR A 211 -5.19 -10.26 16.99
N GLY A 212 -6.47 -10.29 16.65
CA GLY A 212 -7.06 -9.56 15.53
C GLY A 212 -6.83 -8.05 15.61
N VAL A 213 -6.84 -7.45 16.81
CA VAL A 213 -6.53 -6.01 16.98
C VAL A 213 -5.11 -5.69 16.50
N GLY A 214 -4.13 -6.54 16.79
CA GLY A 214 -2.76 -6.37 16.30
C GLY A 214 -2.67 -6.53 14.78
N VAL A 215 -3.28 -7.58 14.25
CA VAL A 215 -3.35 -7.84 12.80
C VAL A 215 -3.96 -6.66 12.04
N GLY A 216 -5.03 -6.08 12.60
CA GLY A 216 -5.71 -4.94 11.96
C GLY A 216 -4.78 -3.78 11.66
N GLY A 217 -3.87 -3.46 12.56
CA GLY A 217 -2.90 -2.38 12.39
C GLY A 217 -1.82 -2.66 11.35
N GLU A 218 -1.48 -3.92 11.12
CA GLU A 218 -0.44 -4.32 10.16
C GLU A 218 -0.76 -3.86 8.72
N TYR A 219 -2.03 -3.90 8.31
CA TYR A 219 -2.46 -3.51 6.96
C TYR A 219 -2.09 -2.06 6.61
N PRO A 220 -2.61 -1.02 7.33
CA PRO A 220 -2.31 0.36 7.01
C PRO A 220 -0.83 0.69 7.22
N MET A 221 -0.18 0.10 8.21
CA MET A 221 1.22 0.40 8.52
C MET A 221 2.19 -0.16 7.50
N THR A 222 2.06 -1.42 7.11
CA THR A 222 2.94 -2.05 6.12
C THR A 222 2.73 -1.45 4.73
N ALA A 223 1.48 -1.23 4.28
CA ALA A 223 1.20 -0.64 2.98
C ALA A 223 1.75 0.80 2.87
N THR A 224 1.48 1.66 3.85
CA THR A 224 1.92 3.06 3.81
C THR A 224 3.42 3.21 3.99
N SER A 225 4.04 2.43 4.88
CA SER A 225 5.48 2.42 5.06
C SER A 225 6.23 1.94 3.81
N GLY A 226 5.73 0.88 3.16
CA GLY A 226 6.26 0.38 1.89
C GLY A 226 6.15 1.40 0.76
N MET A 227 5.04 2.13 0.70
CA MET A 227 4.79 3.21 -0.25
C MET A 227 5.78 4.38 -0.06
N GLU A 228 5.89 4.87 1.16
CA GLU A 228 6.65 6.07 1.49
C GLU A 228 8.18 5.86 1.42
N ASN A 229 8.67 4.67 1.72
CA ASN A 229 10.11 4.36 1.66
C ASN A 229 10.69 4.35 0.23
N ALA A 230 9.86 4.28 -0.80
CA ALA A 230 10.31 4.26 -2.19
C ALA A 230 10.49 5.65 -2.80
N VAL A 231 9.87 6.69 -2.21
CA VAL A 231 9.72 8.03 -2.85
C VAL A 231 11.05 8.77 -3.04
N GLY A 232 12.00 8.66 -2.11
CA GLY A 232 13.28 9.39 -2.16
C GLY A 232 13.16 10.90 -1.87
N SER A 233 14.30 11.61 -1.83
CA SER A 233 14.40 13.03 -1.46
C SER A 233 14.27 14.01 -2.63
N GLY A 234 14.63 13.65 -3.86
CA GLY A 234 14.64 14.51 -5.06
C GLY A 234 13.29 15.14 -5.45
N LYS A 235 13.26 16.01 -6.44
CA LYS A 235 12.05 16.72 -6.93
C LYS A 235 11.04 15.79 -7.62
N VAL A 236 11.53 14.79 -8.30
CA VAL A 236 10.76 13.69 -8.92
C VAL A 236 11.03 12.45 -8.09
N SER A 237 10.06 11.56 -7.93
CA SER A 237 10.30 10.32 -7.20
C SER A 237 11.36 9.46 -7.89
N THR A 238 11.95 8.52 -7.16
CA THR A 238 12.97 7.63 -7.72
C THR A 238 12.41 6.81 -8.89
N LYS A 239 13.26 6.38 -9.81
CA LYS A 239 12.88 5.46 -10.90
C LYS A 239 12.26 4.17 -10.33
N GLU A 240 12.76 3.71 -9.21
CA GLU A 240 12.24 2.56 -8.47
C GLU A 240 10.79 2.78 -7.99
N ASP A 241 10.45 4.00 -7.51
CA ASP A 241 9.08 4.35 -7.13
C ASP A 241 8.16 4.37 -8.34
N ARG A 242 8.57 5.00 -9.45
CA ARG A 242 7.73 5.13 -10.64
C ARG A 242 7.46 3.81 -11.37
N LEU A 243 8.43 2.87 -11.38
CA LEU A 243 8.34 1.63 -12.13
C LEU A 243 7.99 0.40 -11.29
N HIS A 244 8.29 0.42 -9.98
CA HIS A 244 8.23 -0.79 -9.13
C HIS A 244 7.55 -0.57 -7.78
N ARG A 245 6.89 0.57 -7.57
CA ARG A 245 6.17 0.87 -6.30
C ARG A 245 5.12 -0.17 -5.99
N GLY A 246 4.27 -0.49 -6.97
CA GLY A 246 3.24 -1.51 -6.80
C GLY A 246 3.84 -2.86 -6.46
N ARG A 247 4.87 -3.28 -7.19
CA ARG A 247 5.59 -4.53 -6.93
C ARG A 247 6.16 -4.61 -5.51
N LYS A 248 6.75 -3.54 -4.98
CA LYS A 248 7.27 -3.51 -3.61
C LYS A 248 6.17 -3.74 -2.56
N VAL A 249 5.06 -3.04 -2.70
CA VAL A 249 3.95 -3.14 -1.74
C VAL A 249 3.25 -4.50 -1.86
N THR A 250 2.97 -4.97 -3.08
CA THR A 250 2.31 -6.26 -3.28
C THR A 250 3.23 -7.45 -3.01
N SER A 251 4.56 -7.31 -3.12
CA SER A 251 5.50 -8.35 -2.68
C SER A 251 5.52 -8.51 -1.16
N ALA A 252 5.33 -7.42 -0.39
CA ALA A 252 5.11 -7.53 1.04
C ALA A 252 3.77 -8.24 1.34
N PHE A 253 2.72 -7.93 0.57
CA PHE A 253 1.41 -8.58 0.69
C PHE A 253 1.42 -10.06 0.27
N LEU A 254 2.25 -10.45 -0.70
CA LEU A 254 2.51 -11.86 -1.08
C LEU A 254 2.91 -12.72 0.13
N MET A 255 3.55 -12.14 1.16
CA MET A 255 3.92 -12.87 2.36
C MET A 255 2.70 -13.38 3.14
N GLN A 256 1.54 -12.76 3.03
CA GLN A 256 0.28 -13.29 3.56
C GLN A 256 -0.04 -14.67 2.94
N GLY A 257 0.14 -14.82 1.63
CA GLY A 257 -0.01 -16.12 0.94
C GLY A 257 0.99 -17.16 1.43
N TRP A 258 2.25 -16.78 1.65
CA TRP A 258 3.26 -17.67 2.23
C TRP A 258 2.92 -18.04 3.68
N GLY A 259 2.31 -17.15 4.45
CA GLY A 259 1.81 -17.45 5.80
C GLY A 259 0.75 -18.54 5.77
N GLN A 260 -0.23 -18.45 4.86
CA GLN A 260 -1.26 -19.48 4.65
C GLN A 260 -0.65 -20.83 4.28
N PHE A 261 0.31 -20.82 3.35
CA PHE A 261 1.00 -22.03 2.92
C PHE A 261 1.79 -22.67 4.09
N ALA A 262 2.54 -21.88 4.83
CA ALA A 262 3.30 -22.35 5.98
C ALA A 262 2.39 -22.94 7.06
N ASN A 263 1.27 -22.26 7.38
CA ASN A 263 0.27 -22.79 8.32
C ASN A 263 -0.21 -24.17 7.92
N GLN A 264 -0.60 -24.33 6.64
CA GLN A 264 -1.12 -25.60 6.15
C GLN A 264 -0.07 -26.73 6.23
N VAL A 265 1.16 -26.47 5.82
CA VAL A 265 2.27 -27.43 5.88
C VAL A 265 2.59 -27.79 7.33
N ILE A 266 2.68 -26.80 8.21
CA ILE A 266 2.99 -27.01 9.63
C ILE A 266 1.89 -27.81 10.32
N LEU A 267 0.60 -27.54 10.06
CA LEU A 267 -0.50 -28.32 10.61
C LEU A 267 -0.46 -29.78 10.17
N ILE A 268 -0.14 -30.05 8.91
CA ILE A 268 0.03 -31.42 8.40
C ILE A 268 1.17 -32.12 9.15
N ILE A 269 2.34 -31.49 9.26
CA ILE A 269 3.51 -32.04 9.94
C ILE A 269 3.22 -32.30 11.42
N LEU A 270 2.60 -31.33 12.12
CA LEU A 270 2.28 -31.46 13.53
C LEU A 270 1.25 -32.58 13.79
N LEU A 271 0.23 -32.71 12.92
CA LEU A 271 -0.72 -33.81 13.04
C LEU A 271 -0.02 -35.19 12.87
N LEU A 272 0.89 -35.31 11.93
CA LEU A 272 1.69 -36.55 11.76
C LEU A 272 2.60 -36.82 12.96
N ILE A 273 3.19 -35.79 13.56
CA ILE A 273 4.07 -35.95 14.73
C ILE A 273 3.25 -36.38 15.96
N PHE A 274 2.13 -35.70 16.26
CA PHE A 274 1.39 -35.89 17.51
C PHE A 274 0.33 -37.00 17.44
N HIS A 275 -0.21 -37.27 16.25
CA HIS A 275 -1.20 -38.31 16.06
C HIS A 275 -0.64 -39.58 15.41
N GLY A 276 0.53 -39.55 14.80
CA GLY A 276 1.19 -40.69 14.14
C GLY A 276 0.59 -41.08 12.80
N SER A 277 -0.60 -40.59 12.46
CA SER A 277 -1.26 -40.82 11.16
C SER A 277 -2.16 -39.65 10.77
N GLY A 278 -2.51 -39.54 9.48
CA GLY A 278 -3.49 -38.55 9.00
C GLY A 278 -4.95 -39.02 9.12
N ASN A 279 -5.22 -40.23 9.60
CA ASN A 279 -6.54 -40.86 9.55
C ASN A 279 -7.28 -40.76 10.89
N PRO A 280 -8.63 -40.62 10.87
CA PRO A 280 -9.44 -40.68 12.09
C PRO A 280 -9.38 -42.09 12.71
N PRO A 281 -9.69 -42.24 14.01
CA PRO A 281 -10.20 -41.25 14.96
C PRO A 281 -9.07 -40.38 15.57
N TYR A 282 -9.29 -39.07 15.66
CA TYR A 282 -8.31 -38.15 16.23
C TYR A 282 -8.44 -38.07 17.75
N SER A 283 -7.30 -38.18 18.48
CA SER A 283 -7.33 -38.07 19.93
C SER A 283 -7.41 -36.62 20.41
N LYS A 284 -8.06 -36.39 21.54
CA LYS A 284 -8.15 -35.06 22.18
C LYS A 284 -6.77 -34.49 22.48
N VAL A 285 -5.83 -35.34 22.95
CA VAL A 285 -4.48 -34.93 23.34
C VAL A 285 -3.64 -34.52 22.12
N SER A 286 -3.63 -35.35 21.07
CA SER A 286 -2.90 -35.03 19.84
C SER A 286 -3.42 -33.75 19.18
N THR A 287 -4.73 -33.53 19.18
CA THR A 287 -5.36 -32.32 18.67
C THR A 287 -4.97 -31.08 19.47
N GLN A 288 -4.96 -31.17 20.83
CA GLN A 288 -4.53 -30.10 21.70
C GLN A 288 -3.06 -29.69 21.42
N TRP A 289 -2.14 -30.66 21.28
CA TRP A 289 -0.75 -30.35 20.94
C TRP A 289 -0.60 -29.78 19.52
N THR A 290 -1.32 -30.34 18.55
CA THR A 290 -1.27 -29.85 17.17
C THR A 290 -1.61 -28.36 17.09
N TYR A 291 -2.73 -27.90 17.65
CA TYR A 291 -3.10 -26.50 17.53
C TYR A 291 -2.23 -25.57 18.40
N ARG A 292 -1.85 -25.99 19.61
CA ARG A 292 -1.03 -25.17 20.51
C ARG A 292 0.35 -24.90 19.94
N VAL A 293 1.03 -25.95 19.46
CA VAL A 293 2.34 -25.81 18.84
C VAL A 293 2.24 -25.01 17.54
N SER A 294 1.15 -25.15 16.77
CA SER A 294 0.95 -24.35 15.57
C SER A 294 0.90 -22.85 15.82
N PHE A 295 0.39 -22.39 16.99
CA PHE A 295 0.42 -20.97 17.41
C PHE A 295 1.72 -20.58 18.13
N ALA A 296 2.40 -21.50 18.78
CA ALA A 296 3.69 -21.22 19.42
C ALA A 296 4.79 -20.87 18.41
N ILE A 297 4.78 -21.50 17.23
CA ILE A 297 5.76 -21.24 16.16
C ILE A 297 5.72 -19.77 15.69
N PRO A 298 4.58 -19.21 15.26
CA PRO A 298 4.53 -17.81 14.87
C PRO A 298 4.74 -16.85 16.04
N ALA A 299 4.50 -17.23 17.31
CA ALA A 299 4.80 -16.40 18.46
C ALA A 299 6.30 -16.07 18.55
N VAL A 300 7.18 -17.04 18.27
CA VAL A 300 8.64 -16.81 18.23
C VAL A 300 8.99 -15.83 17.08
N GLY A 301 8.37 -16.00 15.92
CA GLY A 301 8.56 -15.09 14.78
C GLY A 301 8.09 -13.66 15.08
N THR A 302 6.97 -13.53 15.79
CA THR A 302 6.42 -12.21 16.16
C THR A 302 7.28 -11.54 17.23
N LEU A 303 7.85 -12.28 18.17
CA LEU A 303 8.82 -11.74 19.14
C LEU A 303 10.06 -11.18 18.45
N TRP A 304 10.59 -11.90 17.45
CA TRP A 304 11.68 -11.39 16.62
C TRP A 304 11.27 -10.13 15.87
N LEU A 305 10.03 -10.07 15.37
CA LEU A 305 9.50 -8.90 14.65
C LEU A 305 9.41 -7.66 15.56
N VAL A 306 8.96 -7.83 16.83
CA VAL A 306 8.96 -6.76 17.85
C VAL A 306 10.38 -6.23 18.05
N TYR A 307 11.35 -7.13 18.26
CA TYR A 307 12.76 -6.74 18.39
C TYR A 307 13.26 -5.98 17.16
N PHE A 308 13.02 -6.49 15.97
CA PHE A 308 13.47 -5.87 14.71
C PHE A 308 12.88 -4.46 14.52
N ARG A 309 11.57 -4.30 14.73
CA ARG A 309 10.87 -3.00 14.57
C ARG A 309 11.31 -1.98 15.62
N THR A 310 11.60 -2.45 16.83
CA THR A 310 12.02 -1.58 17.93
C THR A 310 13.46 -1.08 17.73
N TYR A 311 14.39 -1.95 17.39
CA TYR A 311 15.83 -1.62 17.41
C TYR A 311 16.46 -1.40 16.02
N LYS A 312 15.97 -2.06 14.97
CA LYS A 312 16.58 -2.01 13.63
C LYS A 312 15.86 -1.09 12.64
N MET A 313 14.56 -0.84 12.81
CA MET A 313 13.78 -0.01 11.90
C MET A 313 13.79 1.46 12.34
N ARG A 314 14.60 2.33 11.69
CA ARG A 314 14.76 3.75 12.08
C ARG A 314 14.09 4.74 11.12
N SER A 315 13.76 4.36 9.88
CA SER A 315 13.40 5.29 8.80
C SER A 315 11.90 5.38 8.45
N ALA A 316 11.05 4.54 9.06
CA ALA A 316 9.65 4.34 8.63
C ALA A 316 8.71 5.56 8.75
N SER A 317 9.16 6.71 9.25
CA SER A 317 8.31 7.89 9.42
C SER A 317 8.90 9.19 8.87
N LYS A 318 10.01 9.13 8.13
CA LYS A 318 10.70 10.35 7.64
C LYS A 318 9.81 11.18 6.70
N VAL A 319 9.12 10.53 5.76
CA VAL A 319 8.25 11.22 4.78
C VAL A 319 7.07 11.91 5.46
N LEU A 320 6.41 11.22 6.40
CA LEU A 320 5.33 11.80 7.19
C LEU A 320 5.82 12.97 8.05
N ALA A 321 6.97 12.83 8.71
CA ALA A 321 7.56 13.90 9.53
C ALA A 321 7.89 15.14 8.68
N ALA A 322 8.44 14.95 7.49
CA ALA A 322 8.69 16.02 6.53
C ALA A 322 7.40 16.71 6.07
N ALA A 323 6.35 15.93 5.76
CA ALA A 323 5.04 16.46 5.38
C ALA A 323 4.41 17.28 6.52
N LYS A 324 4.49 16.82 7.76
CA LYS A 324 4.01 17.53 8.96
C LYS A 324 4.80 18.81 9.22
N LYS A 325 6.13 18.77 9.12
CA LYS A 325 7.00 19.96 9.27
C LYS A 325 6.64 21.02 8.22
N LYS A 326 6.48 20.65 6.96
CA LYS A 326 6.09 21.57 5.87
C LYS A 326 4.70 22.20 6.08
N SER A 327 3.77 21.47 6.70
CA SER A 327 2.41 21.97 6.97
C SER A 327 2.20 22.55 8.37
N ASN A 328 3.26 22.65 9.17
CA ASN A 328 3.25 23.15 10.55
C ASN A 328 2.18 22.46 11.44
N VAL A 329 2.04 21.14 11.29
CA VAL A 329 1.08 20.32 12.05
C VAL A 329 1.81 19.50 13.11
N THR A 330 1.49 19.74 14.38
CA THR A 330 2.10 19.02 15.51
C THR A 330 1.32 17.80 15.97
N GLY A 331 0.03 17.74 15.63
CA GLY A 331 -0.89 16.66 16.05
C GLY A 331 -1.43 15.83 14.88
N TYR A 332 -2.64 15.30 15.06
CA TYR A 332 -3.41 14.67 13.97
C TYR A 332 -3.97 15.74 13.05
N ASP A 333 -3.83 15.56 11.74
CA ASP A 333 -4.22 16.56 10.74
C ASP A 333 -5.70 16.42 10.33
N THR A 334 -6.59 16.95 11.16
CA THR A 334 -8.03 16.93 10.92
C THR A 334 -8.47 17.77 9.71
N GLN A 335 -7.71 18.81 9.37
CA GLN A 335 -7.97 19.61 8.16
C GLN A 335 -7.72 18.77 6.91
N SER A 336 -6.61 18.04 6.86
CA SER A 336 -6.34 17.12 5.75
C SER A 336 -7.37 16.01 5.65
N LEU A 337 -7.89 15.49 6.77
CA LEU A 337 -9.00 14.52 6.74
C LEU A 337 -10.26 15.14 6.08
N LYS A 338 -10.67 16.33 6.50
CA LYS A 338 -11.84 17.03 5.93
C LYS A 338 -11.68 17.29 4.43
N LEU A 339 -10.52 17.82 4.02
CA LEU A 339 -10.23 18.09 2.61
C LEU A 339 -10.19 16.81 1.77
N THR A 340 -9.67 15.71 2.34
CA THR A 340 -9.68 14.41 1.65
C THR A 340 -11.10 13.89 1.44
N LEU A 341 -11.95 13.95 2.42
CA LEU A 341 -13.36 13.55 2.27
C LEU A 341 -14.06 14.40 1.19
N THR A 342 -13.75 15.69 1.11
CA THR A 342 -14.34 16.59 0.12
C THR A 342 -13.84 16.33 -1.30
N HIS A 343 -12.52 16.19 -1.49
CA HIS A 343 -11.90 16.10 -2.82
C HIS A 343 -11.69 14.66 -3.32
N PHE A 344 -11.49 13.70 -2.40
CA PHE A 344 -11.19 12.30 -2.70
C PHE A 344 -12.25 11.32 -2.17
N GLY A 345 -13.41 11.80 -1.70
CA GLY A 345 -14.50 10.94 -1.22
C GLY A 345 -14.88 9.80 -2.18
N PRO A 346 -15.04 10.04 -3.49
CA PRO A 346 -15.30 8.98 -4.46
C PRO A 346 -14.18 7.92 -4.52
N ARG A 347 -12.92 8.29 -4.29
CA ARG A 347 -11.82 7.32 -4.18
C ARG A 347 -11.94 6.44 -2.94
N LEU A 348 -12.44 7.01 -1.84
CA LEU A 348 -12.72 6.25 -0.62
C LEU A 348 -13.87 5.24 -0.86
N ILE A 349 -14.92 5.61 -1.62
CA ILE A 349 -15.95 4.67 -2.06
C ILE A 349 -15.34 3.55 -2.89
N ALA A 350 -14.40 3.86 -3.79
CA ALA A 350 -13.72 2.86 -4.60
C ALA A 350 -12.91 1.87 -3.76
N THR A 351 -12.04 2.39 -2.88
CA THR A 351 -11.15 1.55 -2.09
C THR A 351 -11.89 0.73 -1.04
N ALA A 352 -12.82 1.36 -0.32
CA ALA A 352 -13.64 0.69 0.69
C ALA A 352 -14.66 -0.29 0.09
N GLY A 353 -15.39 0.14 -0.95
CA GLY A 353 -16.45 -0.69 -1.58
C GLY A 353 -15.89 -1.87 -2.35
N ALA A 354 -14.80 -1.69 -3.09
CA ALA A 354 -14.15 -2.80 -3.77
C ALA A 354 -13.52 -3.79 -2.78
N TRP A 355 -12.94 -3.30 -1.68
CA TRP A 355 -12.41 -4.17 -0.64
C TRP A 355 -13.52 -4.92 0.11
N PHE A 356 -14.65 -4.27 0.40
CA PHE A 356 -15.82 -4.92 0.95
C PHE A 356 -16.27 -6.11 0.06
N ALA A 357 -16.43 -5.85 -1.25
CA ALA A 357 -16.81 -6.88 -2.21
C ALA A 357 -15.80 -8.03 -2.28
N ASN A 358 -14.49 -7.71 -2.28
CA ASN A 358 -13.43 -8.70 -2.24
C ASN A 358 -13.50 -9.57 -0.98
N ASP A 359 -13.69 -8.95 0.19
CA ASP A 359 -13.62 -9.68 1.45
C ASP A 359 -14.85 -10.56 1.70
N VAL A 360 -16.04 -10.21 1.18
CA VAL A 360 -17.17 -11.13 1.15
C VAL A 360 -16.79 -12.43 0.42
N PHE A 361 -16.16 -12.31 -0.75
CA PHE A 361 -15.73 -13.43 -1.54
C PHE A 361 -14.57 -14.19 -0.88
N PHE A 362 -13.50 -13.50 -0.56
CA PHE A 362 -12.24 -14.08 -0.08
C PHE A 362 -12.39 -14.75 1.28
N TYR A 363 -12.94 -14.02 2.28
CA TYR A 363 -13.12 -14.58 3.63
C TYR A 363 -14.19 -15.65 3.67
N GLY A 364 -15.28 -15.49 2.92
CA GLY A 364 -16.28 -16.54 2.78
C GLY A 364 -15.65 -17.84 2.31
N ASN A 365 -14.80 -17.79 1.30
CA ASN A 365 -14.10 -18.97 0.80
C ASN A 365 -13.05 -19.53 1.76
N LYS A 366 -12.33 -18.67 2.50
CA LYS A 366 -11.23 -19.12 3.38
C LYS A 366 -11.71 -19.65 4.74
N LEU A 367 -12.70 -19.03 5.34
CA LEU A 367 -13.25 -19.48 6.63
C LEU A 367 -14.04 -20.78 6.49
N PHE A 368 -14.78 -20.91 5.38
CA PHE A 368 -15.62 -22.10 5.09
C PHE A 368 -15.00 -23.05 4.05
N GLN A 369 -13.70 -22.94 3.81
CA GLN A 369 -12.99 -23.77 2.83
C GLN A 369 -13.17 -25.28 3.06
N ALA A 370 -13.28 -25.73 4.31
CA ALA A 370 -13.51 -27.14 4.62
C ALA A 370 -14.87 -27.63 4.10
N GLU A 371 -15.91 -26.78 4.13
CA GLU A 371 -17.23 -27.09 3.57
C GLU A 371 -17.18 -27.17 2.04
N PHE A 372 -16.52 -26.22 1.38
CA PHE A 372 -16.35 -26.24 -0.07
C PHE A 372 -15.54 -27.47 -0.53
N ILE A 373 -14.46 -27.79 0.19
CA ILE A 373 -13.65 -28.97 -0.11
C ILE A 373 -14.44 -30.26 0.14
N ALA A 374 -15.31 -30.30 1.15
CA ALA A 374 -16.18 -31.45 1.40
C ALA A 374 -17.16 -31.73 0.23
N VAL A 375 -17.64 -30.66 -0.43
CA VAL A 375 -18.44 -30.79 -1.67
C VAL A 375 -17.61 -31.38 -2.81
N LEU A 376 -16.35 -31.02 -2.91
CA LEU A 376 -15.42 -31.53 -3.92
C LEU A 376 -14.93 -32.95 -3.65
N LEU A 377 -15.13 -33.49 -2.43
CA LEU A 377 -14.64 -34.79 -1.97
C LEU A 377 -15.76 -35.54 -1.24
N PRO A 378 -16.84 -35.91 -1.93
CA PRO A 378 -17.98 -36.59 -1.29
C PRO A 378 -17.55 -37.91 -0.64
N GLY A 379 -17.98 -38.12 0.61
CA GLY A 379 -17.68 -39.34 1.39
C GLY A 379 -16.34 -39.37 2.11
N ASN A 380 -15.47 -38.38 1.94
CA ASN A 380 -14.22 -38.30 2.66
C ASN A 380 -14.41 -37.81 4.12
N LYS A 381 -13.86 -38.55 5.09
CA LYS A 381 -13.91 -38.23 6.53
C LYS A 381 -12.54 -37.83 7.10
N SER A 382 -11.51 -37.87 6.30
CA SER A 382 -10.14 -37.54 6.74
C SER A 382 -9.87 -36.03 6.66
N VAL A 383 -9.54 -35.42 7.78
CA VAL A 383 -9.10 -34.02 7.83
C VAL A 383 -7.81 -33.81 7.04
N MET A 384 -6.90 -34.79 7.07
CA MET A 384 -5.64 -34.75 6.31
C MET A 384 -5.87 -34.60 4.81
N VAL A 385 -6.81 -35.37 4.23
CA VAL A 385 -7.13 -35.26 2.80
C VAL A 385 -7.67 -33.88 2.47
N GLY A 386 -8.57 -33.34 3.29
CA GLY A 386 -9.05 -31.95 3.15
C GLY A 386 -7.92 -30.94 3.20
N TRP A 387 -6.96 -31.10 4.10
CA TRP A 387 -5.79 -30.24 4.21
C TRP A 387 -4.84 -30.34 3.01
N LEU A 388 -4.66 -31.51 2.41
CA LEU A 388 -3.88 -31.68 1.19
C LEU A 388 -4.51 -30.97 0.00
N TYR A 389 -5.83 -31.05 -0.16
CA TYR A 389 -6.56 -30.30 -1.19
C TYR A 389 -6.47 -28.78 -0.97
N ASN A 390 -6.55 -28.34 0.29
CA ASN A 390 -6.36 -26.93 0.62
C ASN A 390 -4.93 -26.48 0.35
N LEU A 391 -3.93 -27.33 0.56
CA LEU A 391 -2.54 -27.02 0.23
C LEU A 391 -2.37 -26.75 -1.28
N VAL A 392 -3.04 -27.56 -2.14
CA VAL A 392 -3.09 -27.30 -3.58
C VAL A 392 -3.75 -25.95 -3.88
N ASN A 393 -4.90 -25.66 -3.25
CA ASN A 393 -5.62 -24.41 -3.42
C ASN A 393 -4.74 -23.18 -3.04
N VAL A 394 -4.04 -23.27 -1.91
CA VAL A 394 -3.12 -22.20 -1.48
C VAL A 394 -1.91 -22.09 -2.41
N GLY A 395 -1.39 -23.19 -2.93
CA GLY A 395 -0.34 -23.19 -3.96
C GLY A 395 -0.75 -22.46 -5.24
N VAL A 396 -1.98 -22.72 -5.72
CA VAL A 396 -2.54 -22.01 -6.88
C VAL A 396 -2.76 -20.51 -6.56
N SER A 397 -3.23 -20.20 -5.36
CA SER A 397 -3.35 -18.81 -4.87
C SER A 397 -2.01 -18.07 -4.88
N LEU A 398 -0.92 -18.73 -4.45
CA LEU A 398 0.45 -18.16 -4.48
C LEU A 398 0.88 -17.77 -5.88
N CYS A 399 0.56 -18.56 -6.90
CA CYS A 399 0.83 -18.18 -8.29
C CYS A 399 0.13 -16.88 -8.67
N GLY A 400 -1.11 -16.67 -8.18
CA GLY A 400 -1.86 -15.42 -8.36
C GLY A 400 -1.17 -14.23 -7.68
N TYR A 401 -0.73 -14.37 -6.44
CA TYR A 401 0.04 -13.32 -5.71
C TYR A 401 1.33 -12.94 -6.43
N TYR A 402 2.11 -13.93 -6.90
CA TYR A 402 3.35 -13.67 -7.64
C TYR A 402 3.08 -12.92 -8.94
N LEU A 403 2.10 -13.40 -9.72
CA LEU A 403 1.78 -12.78 -11.00
C LEU A 403 1.23 -11.36 -10.79
N ALA A 404 0.43 -11.12 -9.76
CA ALA A 404 0.01 -9.78 -9.38
C ALA A 404 1.21 -8.88 -9.10
N SER A 405 2.14 -9.33 -8.25
CA SER A 405 3.32 -8.53 -7.88
C SER A 405 4.21 -8.18 -9.08
N PHE A 406 4.36 -9.10 -10.04
CA PHE A 406 5.18 -8.83 -11.23
C PHE A 406 4.50 -7.91 -12.25
N LEU A 407 3.18 -7.95 -12.36
CA LEU A 407 2.46 -7.29 -13.46
C LEU A 407 1.73 -6.01 -13.05
N ILE A 408 1.61 -5.71 -11.76
CA ILE A 408 0.78 -4.61 -11.23
C ILE A 408 1.25 -3.21 -11.69
N ASP A 409 2.53 -3.05 -12.00
CA ASP A 409 3.11 -1.78 -12.45
C ASP A 409 3.11 -1.60 -13.99
N ASN A 410 2.52 -2.53 -14.74
CA ASN A 410 2.46 -2.40 -16.18
C ASN A 410 1.51 -1.28 -16.62
N LYS A 411 2.06 -0.25 -17.29
CA LYS A 411 1.35 0.96 -17.73
C LYS A 411 0.23 0.72 -18.75
N LEU A 412 0.22 -0.44 -19.44
CA LEU A 412 -0.76 -0.72 -20.50
C LEU A 412 -2.15 -1.05 -19.94
N TYR A 413 -2.23 -1.83 -18.87
CA TYR A 413 -3.50 -2.17 -18.24
C TYR A 413 -3.62 -1.67 -16.80
N GLY A 414 -2.53 -1.69 -16.03
CA GLY A 414 -2.45 -1.11 -14.71
C GLY A 414 -3.29 -1.78 -13.63
N ARG A 415 -3.30 -1.15 -12.46
CA ARG A 415 -3.96 -1.64 -11.24
C ARG A 415 -5.46 -1.79 -11.42
N LYS A 416 -6.10 -0.78 -12.01
CA LYS A 416 -7.55 -0.73 -12.19
C LYS A 416 -8.08 -1.90 -13.00
N TRP A 417 -7.46 -2.18 -14.16
CA TRP A 417 -7.91 -3.27 -15.02
C TRP A 417 -7.60 -4.64 -14.44
N MET A 418 -6.47 -4.78 -13.72
CA MET A 418 -6.16 -6.01 -13.00
C MET A 418 -7.25 -6.36 -11.98
N GLN A 419 -7.71 -5.37 -11.21
CA GLN A 419 -8.78 -5.55 -10.23
C GLN A 419 -10.13 -5.90 -10.90
N ILE A 420 -10.50 -5.21 -11.98
CA ILE A 420 -11.74 -5.48 -12.72
C ILE A 420 -11.73 -6.89 -13.31
N VAL A 421 -10.64 -7.29 -13.97
CA VAL A 421 -10.52 -8.63 -14.57
C VAL A 421 -10.60 -9.72 -13.51
N GLY A 422 -9.91 -9.54 -12.38
CA GLY A 422 -9.99 -10.49 -11.26
C GLY A 422 -11.42 -10.65 -10.75
N PHE A 423 -12.14 -9.56 -10.48
CA PHE A 423 -13.54 -9.59 -10.07
C PHE A 423 -14.48 -10.27 -11.08
N LEU A 424 -14.30 -9.97 -12.36
CA LEU A 424 -15.13 -10.56 -13.41
C LEU A 424 -14.89 -12.06 -13.55
N LEU A 425 -13.65 -12.51 -13.41
CA LEU A 425 -13.32 -13.93 -13.45
C LEU A 425 -13.80 -14.65 -12.18
N ASP A 426 -13.69 -14.04 -11.00
CA ASP A 426 -14.31 -14.56 -9.78
C ASP A 426 -15.83 -14.70 -9.94
N PHE A 427 -16.51 -13.70 -10.51
CA PHE A 427 -17.92 -13.75 -10.82
C PHE A 427 -18.26 -14.95 -11.72
N ILE A 428 -17.56 -15.12 -12.84
CA ILE A 428 -17.82 -16.18 -13.82
C ILE A 428 -17.58 -17.57 -13.18
N LEU A 429 -16.44 -17.74 -12.49
CA LEU A 429 -16.05 -19.03 -11.90
C LEU A 429 -16.97 -19.52 -10.77
N PHE A 430 -17.77 -18.62 -10.18
CA PHE A 430 -18.76 -18.96 -9.17
C PHE A 430 -20.19 -19.01 -9.71
N VAL A 431 -20.56 -18.11 -10.64
CA VAL A 431 -21.92 -18.08 -11.17
C VAL A 431 -22.21 -19.29 -12.05
N VAL A 432 -21.23 -19.76 -12.82
CA VAL A 432 -21.42 -20.95 -13.68
C VAL A 432 -21.77 -22.20 -12.86
N PRO A 433 -20.99 -22.60 -11.84
CA PRO A 433 -21.40 -23.75 -11.02
C PRO A 433 -22.62 -23.48 -10.16
N ALA A 434 -22.93 -22.22 -9.77
CA ALA A 434 -24.15 -21.93 -9.03
C ALA A 434 -25.41 -22.33 -9.79
N PHE A 435 -25.50 -21.95 -11.07
CA PHE A 435 -26.68 -22.24 -11.90
C PHE A 435 -26.75 -23.69 -12.42
N ASN A 436 -25.67 -24.48 -12.31
CA ASN A 436 -25.61 -25.89 -12.69
C ASN A 436 -25.08 -26.76 -11.56
N PHE A 437 -25.48 -26.47 -10.32
CA PHE A 437 -24.88 -27.04 -9.12
C PHE A 437 -24.98 -28.59 -9.09
N GLU A 438 -26.11 -29.19 -9.48
CA GLU A 438 -26.27 -30.63 -9.54
C GLU A 438 -25.29 -31.32 -10.49
N TYR A 439 -25.05 -30.70 -11.69
CA TYR A 439 -24.06 -31.24 -12.63
C TYR A 439 -22.65 -31.16 -12.06
N TYR A 440 -22.26 -30.01 -11.51
CA TYR A 440 -20.90 -29.80 -11.04
C TYR A 440 -20.57 -30.51 -9.72
N THR A 441 -21.58 -30.94 -8.96
CA THR A 441 -21.41 -31.80 -7.77
C THR A 441 -21.53 -33.30 -8.09
N SER A 442 -21.92 -33.67 -9.32
CA SER A 442 -21.96 -35.06 -9.79
C SER A 442 -20.54 -35.62 -10.05
N THR A 443 -20.40 -36.94 -10.13
CA THR A 443 -19.12 -37.59 -10.43
C THR A 443 -18.50 -37.17 -11.76
N SER A 444 -19.31 -36.77 -12.75
CA SER A 444 -18.84 -36.31 -14.07
C SER A 444 -18.41 -34.85 -14.06
N GLY A 445 -19.01 -33.99 -13.23
CA GLY A 445 -18.74 -32.55 -13.18
C GLY A 445 -17.73 -32.08 -12.13
N VAL A 446 -17.49 -32.90 -11.10
CA VAL A 446 -16.73 -32.51 -9.91
C VAL A 446 -15.30 -32.04 -10.21
N HIS A 447 -14.62 -32.62 -11.18
CA HIS A 447 -13.25 -32.17 -11.54
C HIS A 447 -13.24 -30.80 -12.22
N ALA A 448 -14.26 -30.49 -13.03
CA ALA A 448 -14.40 -29.13 -13.58
C ALA A 448 -14.72 -28.13 -12.47
N PHE A 449 -15.52 -28.49 -11.48
CA PHE A 449 -15.80 -27.68 -10.31
C PHE A 449 -14.54 -27.43 -9.46
N GLN A 450 -13.71 -28.45 -9.22
CA GLN A 450 -12.42 -28.32 -8.55
C GLN A 450 -11.52 -27.32 -9.28
N ALA A 451 -11.42 -27.43 -10.61
CA ALA A 451 -10.61 -26.51 -11.42
C ALA A 451 -11.12 -25.06 -11.31
N MET A 452 -12.43 -24.83 -11.40
CA MET A 452 -13.03 -23.50 -11.26
C MET A 452 -12.81 -22.93 -9.86
N TYR A 453 -12.96 -23.71 -8.80
CA TYR A 453 -12.73 -23.31 -7.42
C TYR A 453 -11.26 -22.89 -7.19
N PHE A 454 -10.30 -23.68 -7.69
CA PHE A 454 -8.87 -23.33 -7.54
C PHE A 454 -8.49 -22.13 -8.40
N LEU A 455 -9.03 -22.02 -9.62
CA LEU A 455 -8.80 -20.84 -10.47
C LEU A 455 -9.40 -19.57 -9.88
N SER A 456 -10.54 -19.65 -9.19
CA SER A 456 -11.09 -18.48 -8.49
C SER A 456 -10.13 -17.98 -7.40
N SER A 457 -9.52 -18.90 -6.65
CA SER A 457 -8.48 -18.53 -5.68
C SER A 457 -7.27 -17.87 -6.33
N PHE A 458 -6.88 -18.25 -7.54
CA PHE A 458 -5.82 -17.59 -8.31
C PHE A 458 -6.22 -16.18 -8.72
N PHE A 459 -7.38 -16.00 -9.37
CA PHE A 459 -7.81 -14.70 -9.90
C PHE A 459 -8.16 -13.69 -8.79
N ASN A 460 -8.66 -14.16 -7.66
CA ASN A 460 -8.87 -13.34 -6.49
C ASN A 460 -7.55 -12.71 -6.00
N GLN A 461 -6.46 -13.51 -5.91
CA GLN A 461 -5.14 -13.00 -5.50
C GLN A 461 -4.45 -12.20 -6.60
N PHE A 462 -4.59 -12.63 -7.87
CA PHE A 462 -4.07 -11.89 -9.00
C PHE A 462 -4.67 -10.48 -9.13
N GLY A 463 -5.96 -10.33 -8.84
CA GLY A 463 -6.71 -9.10 -9.01
C GLY A 463 -7.10 -8.43 -7.70
N PRO A 464 -8.35 -8.62 -7.24
CA PRO A 464 -8.97 -7.77 -6.23
C PRO A 464 -8.23 -7.75 -4.89
N ASN A 465 -7.72 -8.86 -4.40
CA ASN A 465 -7.08 -8.90 -3.08
C ASN A 465 -5.76 -8.12 -3.06
N SER A 466 -4.86 -8.37 -4.02
CA SER A 466 -3.57 -7.67 -4.10
C SER A 466 -3.73 -6.20 -4.45
N VAL A 467 -4.66 -5.87 -5.34
CA VAL A 467 -4.86 -4.48 -5.80
C VAL A 467 -5.52 -3.63 -4.73
N SER A 468 -6.55 -4.13 -4.01
CA SER A 468 -7.23 -3.36 -2.95
C SER A 468 -6.25 -2.94 -1.85
N PHE A 469 -5.33 -3.82 -1.45
CA PHE A 469 -4.27 -3.51 -0.50
C PHE A 469 -3.37 -2.37 -0.96
N LEU A 470 -2.97 -2.37 -2.23
CA LEU A 470 -2.09 -1.34 -2.79
C LEU A 470 -2.80 0.00 -2.96
N VAL A 471 -3.95 0.02 -3.65
CA VAL A 471 -4.59 1.27 -4.06
C VAL A 471 -5.14 2.07 -2.89
N ALA A 472 -5.55 1.40 -1.81
CA ALA A 472 -5.99 2.07 -0.58
C ALA A 472 -4.88 2.90 0.09
N ALA A 473 -3.60 2.56 -0.12
CA ALA A 473 -2.48 3.39 0.31
C ALA A 473 -2.06 4.42 -0.75
N GLU A 474 -2.26 4.13 -2.04
CA GLU A 474 -1.69 4.91 -3.12
C GLU A 474 -2.50 6.15 -3.50
N VAL A 475 -3.83 6.09 -3.40
CA VAL A 475 -4.72 7.14 -3.93
C VAL A 475 -4.96 8.31 -2.96
N PHE A 476 -4.42 8.26 -1.74
CA PHE A 476 -4.61 9.26 -0.70
C PHE A 476 -3.31 10.01 -0.34
N PRO A 477 -3.42 11.26 0.12
CA PRO A 477 -2.25 12.07 0.49
C PRO A 477 -1.59 11.56 1.78
N THR A 478 -0.27 11.79 1.90
CA THR A 478 0.58 11.30 3.00
C THR A 478 0.06 11.61 4.42
N PRO A 479 -0.47 12.82 4.73
CA PRO A 479 -0.86 13.17 6.11
C PRO A 479 -1.98 12.32 6.69
N ILE A 480 -2.84 11.73 5.84
CA ILE A 480 -3.98 10.90 6.27
C ILE A 480 -4.02 9.53 5.58
N ARG A 481 -2.93 9.13 4.96
CA ARG A 481 -2.84 7.90 4.15
C ARG A 481 -3.14 6.65 4.96
N ALA A 482 -2.58 6.53 6.18
CA ALA A 482 -2.81 5.37 7.02
C ALA A 482 -4.24 5.33 7.56
N THR A 483 -4.83 6.47 7.92
CA THR A 483 -6.24 6.56 8.33
C THR A 483 -7.17 6.13 7.20
N ALA A 484 -6.96 6.64 5.98
CA ALA A 484 -7.78 6.31 4.82
C ALA A 484 -7.63 4.83 4.41
N HIS A 485 -6.40 4.29 4.48
CA HIS A 485 -6.15 2.86 4.26
C HIS A 485 -6.85 2.01 5.33
N GLY A 486 -6.65 2.33 6.60
CA GLY A 486 -7.26 1.62 7.72
C GLY A 486 -8.78 1.64 7.66
N PHE A 487 -9.38 2.78 7.31
CA PHE A 487 -10.83 2.89 7.09
C PHE A 487 -11.28 2.01 5.91
N SER A 488 -10.60 2.06 4.77
CA SER A 488 -10.94 1.24 3.61
C SER A 488 -10.85 -0.25 3.92
N ALA A 489 -9.81 -0.66 4.64
CA ALA A 489 -9.62 -2.05 5.08
C ALA A 489 -10.66 -2.47 6.13
N ALA A 490 -11.03 -1.59 7.07
CA ALA A 490 -12.08 -1.86 8.06
C ALA A 490 -13.44 -2.07 7.40
N VAL A 491 -13.80 -1.26 6.39
CA VAL A 491 -15.01 -1.47 5.59
C VAL A 491 -14.89 -2.79 4.80
N GLY A 492 -13.71 -3.13 4.28
CA GLY A 492 -13.45 -4.45 3.71
C GLY A 492 -13.78 -5.57 4.70
N LYS A 493 -13.30 -5.45 5.94
CA LYS A 493 -13.58 -6.45 7.00
C LYS A 493 -15.05 -6.52 7.43
N LEU A 494 -15.86 -5.48 7.20
CA LEU A 494 -17.32 -5.61 7.32
C LEU A 494 -17.88 -6.59 6.27
N GLY A 495 -17.31 -6.64 5.08
CA GLY A 495 -17.64 -7.68 4.08
C GLY A 495 -17.25 -9.08 4.55
N ALA A 496 -16.05 -9.24 5.13
CA ALA A 496 -15.63 -10.49 5.76
C ALA A 496 -16.57 -10.91 6.90
N LEU A 497 -16.96 -9.97 7.75
CA LEU A 497 -17.90 -10.19 8.86
C LEU A 497 -19.28 -10.62 8.34
N LEU A 498 -19.76 -9.95 7.29
CA LEU A 498 -21.03 -10.33 6.64
C LEU A 498 -20.99 -11.80 6.17
N ALA A 499 -19.91 -12.20 5.47
CA ALA A 499 -19.75 -13.57 5.02
C ALA A 499 -19.65 -14.55 6.20
N ALA A 500 -18.82 -14.23 7.21
CA ALA A 500 -18.61 -15.08 8.39
C ALA A 500 -19.89 -15.33 9.18
N VAL A 501 -20.79 -14.35 9.27
CA VAL A 501 -22.08 -14.50 9.95
C VAL A 501 -23.09 -15.17 9.02
N LEU A 502 -23.28 -14.65 7.81
CA LEU A 502 -24.32 -15.10 6.88
C LEU A 502 -24.17 -16.59 6.53
N TYR A 503 -22.94 -17.07 6.33
CA TYR A 503 -22.69 -18.45 5.89
C TYR A 503 -23.06 -19.51 6.93
N ASN A 504 -23.22 -19.14 8.19
CA ASN A 504 -23.74 -20.05 9.22
C ASN A 504 -25.25 -20.29 9.07
N TYR A 505 -25.98 -19.45 8.33
CA TYR A 505 -27.44 -19.50 8.22
C TYR A 505 -27.96 -19.94 6.84
N ILE A 506 -27.08 -20.03 5.84
CA ILE A 506 -27.43 -20.41 4.48
C ILE A 506 -26.72 -21.70 4.06
N ASP A 507 -27.39 -22.51 3.25
CA ASP A 507 -26.82 -23.75 2.70
C ASP A 507 -25.72 -23.46 1.66
N THR A 508 -24.90 -24.47 1.36
CA THR A 508 -23.75 -24.33 0.48
C THR A 508 -24.13 -23.89 -0.94
N GLN A 509 -25.25 -24.40 -1.49
CA GLN A 509 -25.70 -23.99 -2.81
C GLN A 509 -26.07 -22.50 -2.84
N THR A 510 -26.81 -22.02 -1.83
CA THR A 510 -27.14 -20.59 -1.69
C THR A 510 -25.91 -19.71 -1.57
N LYS A 511 -24.82 -20.18 -0.91
CA LYS A 511 -23.53 -19.44 -0.89
C LYS A 511 -23.03 -19.18 -2.31
N PHE A 512 -23.08 -20.17 -3.21
CA PHE A 512 -22.68 -20.01 -4.61
C PHE A 512 -23.59 -19.06 -5.41
N TYR A 513 -24.88 -18.96 -5.06
CA TYR A 513 -25.78 -17.98 -5.70
C TYR A 513 -25.55 -16.55 -5.25
N VAL A 514 -25.19 -16.32 -3.99
CA VAL A 514 -25.08 -14.96 -3.40
C VAL A 514 -23.73 -14.34 -3.68
N VAL A 515 -22.64 -15.09 -3.51
CA VAL A 515 -21.26 -14.56 -3.54
C VAL A 515 -20.84 -13.91 -4.86
N PRO A 516 -21.15 -14.45 -6.04
CA PRO A 516 -20.68 -13.89 -7.30
C PRO A 516 -21.07 -12.42 -7.52
N TRP A 517 -22.26 -12.03 -7.04
CA TRP A 517 -22.78 -10.67 -7.25
C TRP A 517 -21.94 -9.59 -6.55
N PHE A 518 -21.28 -9.94 -5.46
CA PHE A 518 -20.29 -9.02 -4.83
C PHE A 518 -19.10 -8.82 -5.75
N GLY A 519 -18.62 -9.85 -6.45
CA GLY A 519 -17.57 -9.72 -7.46
C GLY A 519 -17.97 -8.76 -8.58
N LEU A 520 -19.19 -8.90 -9.12
CA LEU A 520 -19.71 -7.98 -10.14
C LEU A 520 -19.86 -6.56 -9.58
N GLY A 521 -20.39 -6.39 -8.37
CA GLY A 521 -20.52 -5.10 -7.69
C GLY A 521 -19.15 -4.43 -7.48
N GLY A 522 -18.14 -5.22 -7.05
CA GLY A 522 -16.75 -4.76 -6.89
C GLY A 522 -16.14 -4.28 -8.20
N ALA A 523 -16.37 -5.00 -9.32
CA ALA A 523 -15.95 -4.59 -10.65
C ALA A 523 -16.57 -3.25 -11.07
N ILE A 524 -17.89 -3.05 -10.84
CA ILE A 524 -18.61 -1.82 -11.17
C ILE A 524 -18.07 -0.65 -10.35
N VAL A 525 -17.93 -0.81 -9.03
CA VAL A 525 -17.41 0.23 -8.13
C VAL A 525 -15.97 0.61 -8.53
N THR A 526 -15.13 -0.37 -8.83
CA THR A 526 -13.77 -0.15 -9.32
C THR A 526 -13.78 0.64 -10.63
N TRP A 527 -14.61 0.24 -11.58
CA TRP A 527 -14.70 0.92 -12.88
C TRP A 527 -15.11 2.38 -12.75
N LEU A 528 -16.12 2.65 -11.93
CA LEU A 528 -16.68 4.01 -11.78
C LEU A 528 -15.76 4.93 -10.99
N PHE A 529 -15.26 4.49 -9.84
CA PHE A 529 -14.69 5.38 -8.82
C PHE A 529 -13.18 5.22 -8.60
N LEU A 530 -12.55 4.09 -9.03
CA LEU A 530 -11.11 3.93 -8.85
C LEU A 530 -10.34 4.67 -9.96
N PRO A 531 -9.40 5.58 -9.62
CA PRO A 531 -8.46 6.14 -10.58
C PRO A 531 -7.39 5.10 -10.94
N ASP A 532 -6.76 5.24 -12.11
CA ASP A 532 -5.61 4.42 -12.49
C ASP A 532 -4.31 5.15 -12.17
N THR A 533 -3.70 4.81 -11.06
CA THR A 533 -2.45 5.42 -10.57
C THR A 533 -1.19 4.77 -11.12
N THR A 534 -1.32 3.83 -12.08
CA THR A 534 -0.18 3.13 -12.66
C THR A 534 0.75 4.09 -13.39
N GLY A 535 2.04 4.08 -13.01
CA GLY A 535 3.04 4.95 -13.59
C GLY A 535 2.89 6.44 -13.25
N LEU A 536 1.98 6.80 -12.34
CA LEU A 536 1.88 8.16 -11.81
C LEU A 536 2.94 8.37 -10.72
N ASP A 537 3.69 9.44 -10.82
CA ASP A 537 4.64 9.85 -9.78
C ASP A 537 3.89 10.23 -8.49
N LEU A 538 4.29 9.63 -7.37
CA LEU A 538 3.67 9.91 -6.08
C LEU A 538 3.90 11.37 -5.64
N LYS A 539 5.02 11.98 -6.01
CA LYS A 539 5.28 13.39 -5.72
C LYS A 539 4.35 14.32 -6.46
N GLU A 540 3.90 13.97 -7.66
CA GLU A 540 2.86 14.73 -8.36
C GLU A 540 1.50 14.65 -7.67
N GLN A 541 1.18 13.53 -7.02
CA GLN A 541 -0.01 13.46 -6.17
C GLN A 541 0.11 14.37 -4.94
N GLU A 542 1.27 14.36 -4.28
CA GLU A 542 1.54 15.25 -3.13
C GLU A 542 1.57 16.72 -3.56
N ARG A 543 2.08 17.03 -4.75
CA ARG A 543 2.03 18.37 -5.33
C ARG A 543 0.59 18.83 -5.55
N ARG A 544 -0.25 18.01 -6.20
CA ARG A 544 -1.69 18.27 -6.33
C ARG A 544 -2.35 18.50 -4.97
N TRP A 545 -2.00 17.68 -3.99
CA TRP A 545 -2.51 17.82 -2.64
C TRP A 545 -2.13 19.17 -1.99
N ALA A 546 -0.90 19.62 -2.20
CA ALA A 546 -0.45 20.92 -1.72
C ALA A 546 -1.30 22.08 -2.29
N PHE A 547 -1.62 22.03 -3.60
CA PHE A 547 -2.53 23.01 -4.22
C PHE A 547 -3.93 22.97 -3.60
N ILE A 548 -4.50 21.79 -3.38
CA ILE A 548 -5.81 21.63 -2.73
C ILE A 548 -5.78 22.20 -1.31
N ARG A 549 -4.72 21.96 -0.55
CA ARG A 549 -4.60 22.39 0.85
C ARG A 549 -4.58 23.91 1.01
N VAL A 550 -4.03 24.63 0.05
CA VAL A 550 -4.03 26.12 0.03
C VAL A 550 -5.24 26.71 -0.67
N GLY A 551 -6.23 25.90 -1.06
CA GLY A 551 -7.46 26.35 -1.72
C GLY A 551 -7.30 26.68 -3.21
N LYS A 552 -6.18 26.27 -3.84
CA LYS A 552 -5.84 26.51 -5.23
C LYS A 552 -5.88 25.25 -6.11
N GLY A 553 -6.70 24.28 -5.75
CA GLY A 553 -6.81 23.02 -6.47
C GLY A 553 -7.10 23.17 -7.97
N ASP A 554 -7.81 24.20 -8.37
CA ASP A 554 -8.15 24.50 -9.77
C ASP A 554 -6.99 25.12 -10.56
N GLU A 555 -5.93 25.58 -9.89
CA GLU A 555 -4.73 26.10 -10.54
C GLU A 555 -3.72 25.01 -10.88
N TYR A 556 -3.88 23.80 -10.35
CA TYR A 556 -3.01 22.67 -10.67
C TYR A 556 -3.22 22.20 -12.12
N ARG A 557 -2.14 21.98 -12.88
CA ARG A 557 -2.13 21.62 -14.31
C ARG A 557 -1.44 20.27 -14.61
N GLY A 558 -0.83 19.65 -13.59
CA GLY A 558 0.06 18.51 -13.76
C GLY A 558 -0.62 17.17 -14.02
N VAL A 559 0.24 16.15 -14.20
CA VAL A 559 -0.17 14.79 -14.63
C VAL A 559 -1.10 14.06 -13.64
N ALA A 560 -1.19 14.50 -12.37
CA ALA A 560 -2.11 13.88 -11.42
C ALA A 560 -3.60 14.11 -11.75
N ILE A 561 -3.92 15.05 -12.65
CA ILE A 561 -5.28 15.27 -13.20
C ILE A 561 -5.39 14.87 -14.66
N HIS A 562 -4.37 14.23 -15.23
CA HIS A 562 -4.46 13.68 -16.57
C HIS A 562 -5.62 12.66 -16.66
N PRO A 563 -6.43 12.65 -17.75
CA PRO A 563 -7.60 11.77 -17.89
C PRO A 563 -7.31 10.28 -17.67
N LYS A 564 -6.08 9.82 -17.98
CA LYS A 564 -5.65 8.43 -17.73
C LYS A 564 -5.60 8.11 -16.23
N HIS A 565 -5.25 9.07 -15.40
CA HIS A 565 -5.07 8.90 -13.94
C HIS A 565 -6.31 9.31 -13.13
N LEU A 566 -7.44 9.55 -13.80
CA LEU A 566 -8.71 9.87 -13.15
C LEU A 566 -9.70 8.71 -13.27
N SER A 567 -10.55 8.57 -12.27
CA SER A 567 -11.71 7.69 -12.34
C SER A 567 -12.74 8.18 -13.36
N VAL A 568 -13.67 7.31 -13.75
CA VAL A 568 -14.77 7.71 -14.66
C VAL A 568 -15.57 8.83 -14.02
N TRP A 569 -15.83 8.75 -12.71
CA TRP A 569 -16.55 9.79 -11.95
C TRP A 569 -15.81 11.12 -11.90
N GLU A 570 -14.50 11.13 -11.64
CA GLU A 570 -13.70 12.36 -11.63
C GLU A 570 -13.67 13.03 -13.01
N ARG A 571 -13.56 12.24 -14.09
CA ARG A 571 -13.64 12.73 -15.46
C ARG A 571 -15.00 13.34 -15.77
N PHE A 572 -16.09 12.68 -15.37
CA PHE A 572 -17.46 13.20 -15.52
C PHE A 572 -17.64 14.52 -14.78
N ARG A 573 -17.07 14.68 -13.60
CA ARG A 573 -17.06 15.95 -12.86
C ARG A 573 -16.12 17.01 -13.44
N GLY A 574 -15.39 16.72 -14.51
CA GLY A 574 -14.55 17.67 -15.20
C GLY A 574 -13.20 17.95 -14.53
N VAL A 575 -12.74 17.14 -13.59
CA VAL A 575 -11.46 17.34 -12.86
C VAL A 575 -10.28 17.39 -13.83
N GLY A 576 -10.31 16.66 -14.95
CA GLY A 576 -9.25 16.63 -15.95
C GLY A 576 -9.24 17.80 -16.96
N LYS A 577 -10.20 18.72 -16.90
CA LYS A 577 -10.27 19.83 -17.86
C LYS A 577 -9.11 20.81 -17.75
N ASN A 578 -8.50 20.89 -16.59
CA ASN A 578 -7.43 21.82 -16.29
C ASN A 578 -6.03 21.25 -16.58
N TYR A 579 -5.92 20.02 -17.10
CA TYR A 579 -4.63 19.44 -17.44
C TYR A 579 -4.00 20.18 -18.62
N ASP A 580 -2.76 20.63 -18.45
CA ASP A 580 -1.94 21.27 -19.47
C ASP A 580 -0.47 20.99 -19.16
N ALA A 581 0.16 20.18 -20.02
CA ALA A 581 1.52 19.71 -19.81
C ALA A 581 2.57 20.83 -19.92
N GLU A 582 2.28 21.89 -20.70
CA GLU A 582 3.23 22.97 -20.95
C GLU A 582 3.18 24.00 -19.80
N ILE A 583 1.96 24.40 -19.41
CA ILE A 583 1.78 25.27 -18.24
C ILE A 583 2.32 24.59 -16.98
N ASP A 584 2.10 23.26 -16.83
CA ASP A 584 2.65 22.48 -15.74
C ASP A 584 4.17 22.50 -15.68
N TYR A 585 4.84 22.35 -16.83
CA TYR A 585 6.30 22.40 -16.90
C TYR A 585 6.83 23.75 -16.40
N GLN A 586 6.21 24.86 -16.82
CA GLN A 586 6.58 26.20 -16.37
C GLN A 586 6.35 26.38 -14.86
N GLN A 587 5.20 25.95 -14.36
CA GLN A 587 4.91 25.97 -12.91
C GLN A 587 5.97 25.22 -12.11
N ARG A 588 6.42 24.06 -12.59
CA ARG A 588 7.45 23.25 -11.93
C ARG A 588 8.82 23.93 -11.94
N VAL A 589 9.20 24.58 -13.04
CA VAL A 589 10.44 25.37 -13.09
C VAL A 589 10.39 26.53 -12.10
N GLU A 590 9.26 27.23 -12.02
CA GLU A 590 9.05 28.33 -11.07
C GLU A 590 9.10 27.88 -9.61
N GLU A 591 8.45 26.74 -9.29
CA GLU A 591 8.51 26.13 -7.96
C GLU A 591 9.94 25.75 -7.57
N MET A 592 10.74 25.20 -8.51
CA MET A 592 12.15 24.90 -8.26
C MET A 592 12.96 26.16 -7.98
N ARG A 593 12.69 27.23 -8.72
CA ARG A 593 13.35 28.52 -8.50
C ARG A 593 13.06 29.09 -7.12
N HIS A 594 11.79 29.10 -6.74
CA HIS A 594 11.36 29.61 -5.43
C HIS A 594 12.02 28.83 -4.28
N GLU A 595 12.06 27.51 -4.37
CA GLU A 595 12.74 26.68 -3.36
C GLU A 595 14.25 26.93 -3.32
N TRP A 596 14.87 27.16 -4.48
CA TRP A 596 16.29 27.54 -4.54
C TRP A 596 16.52 28.90 -3.85
N GLU A 597 15.69 29.92 -4.11
CA GLU A 597 15.76 31.21 -3.48
C GLU A 597 15.60 31.13 -1.96
N GLU A 598 14.66 30.32 -1.47
CA GLU A 598 14.48 30.09 -0.03
C GLU A 598 15.65 29.36 0.61
N THR A 599 16.20 28.36 -0.07
CA THR A 599 17.40 27.64 0.40
C THR A 599 18.61 28.57 0.48
N MET A 600 18.80 29.45 -0.50
CA MET A 600 19.87 30.42 -0.47
C MET A 600 19.66 31.46 0.63
N ALA A 601 18.43 31.90 0.86
CA ALA A 601 18.14 32.86 1.93
C ALA A 601 18.37 32.22 3.32
N SER A 602 18.04 30.98 3.52
CA SER A 602 18.31 30.25 4.77
C SER A 602 19.80 30.04 4.99
N LYS A 603 20.57 29.66 3.96
CA LYS A 603 22.05 29.52 4.03
C LYS A 603 22.74 30.85 4.35
N ILE A 604 22.24 31.98 3.84
CA ILE A 604 22.75 33.29 4.16
C ILE A 604 22.47 33.65 5.63
N ALA A 605 21.23 33.40 6.09
CA ALA A 605 20.83 33.66 7.47
C ALA A 605 21.61 32.79 8.48
N GLU A 606 21.95 31.57 8.14
CA GLU A 606 22.77 30.66 8.95
C GLU A 606 24.24 31.12 9.00
N LYS A 607 24.79 31.57 7.88
CA LYS A 607 26.13 32.20 7.86
C LYS A 607 26.21 33.46 8.74
N GLU A 608 25.15 34.28 8.73
CA GLU A 608 25.06 35.49 9.57
C GLU A 608 24.90 35.14 11.06
N SER A 609 24.33 33.95 11.39
CA SER A 609 24.13 33.49 12.77
C SER A 609 25.34 32.74 13.37
N ASN A 610 26.46 32.61 12.67
CA ASN A 610 27.66 31.87 13.10
C ASN A 610 27.40 30.36 13.42
N MET A 611 26.42 29.73 12.81
CA MET A 611 26.27 28.28 12.86
C MET A 611 27.15 27.61 11.80
N ASP A 612 27.75 26.48 12.20
CA ASP A 612 28.71 25.71 11.40
C ASP A 612 28.12 25.33 10.02
N PRO A 613 28.79 25.69 8.90
CA PRO A 613 28.23 25.47 7.56
C PRO A 613 28.20 23.98 7.12
N ASP A 614 28.82 23.07 7.87
CA ASP A 614 28.96 21.65 7.49
C ASP A 614 27.74 20.77 7.83
N VAL A 615 26.67 21.32 8.43
CA VAL A 615 25.48 20.58 8.85
C VAL A 615 24.31 20.70 7.87
N ILE A 616 24.48 21.41 6.76
CA ILE A 616 23.44 21.51 5.73
C ILE A 616 23.57 20.31 4.82
N ASP A 617 22.67 19.33 5.01
CA ASP A 617 22.45 18.24 4.03
C ASP A 617 22.40 18.86 2.64
N ASP A 618 23.33 18.45 1.77
CA ASP A 618 23.31 18.78 0.35
C ASP A 618 21.99 18.27 -0.24
N GLU A 619 20.96 19.14 -0.24
CA GLU A 619 19.84 18.92 -1.12
C GLU A 619 20.41 18.93 -2.55
N ASP A 620 20.13 17.87 -3.30
CA ASP A 620 20.59 17.61 -4.68
C ASP A 620 20.20 18.72 -5.68
N TRP A 621 20.69 19.93 -5.47
CA TRP A 621 20.66 20.95 -6.49
C TRP A 621 21.82 20.68 -7.44
N HIS A 622 21.51 20.23 -8.64
CA HIS A 622 22.53 20.13 -9.67
C HIS A 622 23.24 21.48 -9.84
N SER A 623 24.55 21.45 -9.83
CA SER A 623 25.38 22.65 -9.95
C SER A 623 24.96 23.55 -11.11
N ASP A 624 24.50 22.97 -12.21
CA ASP A 624 24.04 23.66 -13.42
C ASP A 624 22.76 24.45 -13.20
N ILE A 625 21.80 23.89 -12.42
CA ILE A 625 20.55 24.58 -12.06
C ILE A 625 20.82 25.71 -11.10
N SER A 626 21.68 25.49 -10.09
CA SER A 626 22.09 26.53 -9.16
C SER A 626 22.79 27.66 -9.88
N SER A 627 23.72 27.40 -10.82
CA SER A 627 24.39 28.38 -11.64
C SER A 627 23.45 29.18 -12.54
N PHE A 628 22.42 28.51 -13.10
CA PHE A 628 21.38 29.17 -13.89
C PHE A 628 20.59 30.17 -13.06
N PHE A 629 20.09 29.79 -11.90
CA PHE A 629 19.31 30.68 -11.03
C PHE A 629 20.15 31.81 -10.47
N THR A 630 21.42 31.57 -10.13
CA THR A 630 22.34 32.60 -9.71
C THR A 630 22.56 33.64 -10.81
N ARG A 631 22.76 33.21 -12.04
CA ARG A 631 22.96 34.07 -13.22
C ARG A 631 21.72 34.90 -13.53
N THR A 632 20.53 34.32 -13.49
CA THR A 632 19.27 35.04 -13.72
C THR A 632 18.96 36.04 -12.63
N LYS A 633 19.37 35.81 -11.38
CA LYS A 633 19.24 36.75 -10.26
C LYS A 633 20.17 37.94 -10.39
N ASN A 634 21.40 37.73 -10.89
CA ASN A 634 22.45 38.74 -11.00
C ASN A 634 22.55 39.42 -12.37
N GLY A 635 21.61 39.11 -13.29
CA GLY A 635 21.54 39.73 -14.61
C GLY A 635 21.29 41.24 -14.58
N PRO A 636 21.43 41.95 -15.73
CA PRO A 636 21.24 43.41 -15.81
C PRO A 636 19.90 43.82 -15.19
N ARG A 637 19.89 44.90 -14.40
CA ARG A 637 18.73 45.39 -13.62
C ARG A 637 17.43 45.61 -14.42
N GLY A 638 17.45 45.52 -15.77
CA GLY A 638 16.27 45.51 -16.65
C GLY A 638 15.61 44.14 -16.81
N ALA A 639 16.26 43.07 -16.41
CA ALA A 639 15.75 41.69 -16.45
C ALA A 639 15.31 41.22 -15.05
N GLN A 640 14.72 42.10 -14.26
CA GLN A 640 14.06 41.64 -13.02
C GLN A 640 12.94 40.66 -13.39
N SER A 641 13.32 39.43 -13.28
CA SER A 641 12.51 38.25 -13.12
C SER A 641 11.03 38.34 -13.53
N PRO A 642 10.75 38.08 -14.76
CA PRO A 642 9.38 37.88 -15.20
C PRO A 642 8.88 36.45 -14.99
N LEU A 643 9.71 35.59 -14.43
CA LEU A 643 9.27 34.25 -13.95
C LEU A 643 8.44 34.31 -12.65
N ILE A 644 8.09 35.50 -12.17
CA ILE A 644 7.09 35.62 -11.12
C ILE A 644 5.74 35.31 -11.76
N SER A 645 5.26 34.09 -11.58
CA SER A 645 3.94 33.65 -12.01
C SER A 645 2.88 34.67 -11.61
N PRO A 646 1.92 35.01 -12.50
CA PRO A 646 0.78 35.87 -12.15
C PRO A 646 -0.05 35.35 -10.97
N MET A 647 0.17 34.10 -10.58
CA MET A 647 -0.46 33.51 -9.39
C MET A 647 -0.03 34.15 -8.07
N ILE A 648 1.10 34.90 -8.05
CA ILE A 648 1.65 35.49 -6.82
C ILE A 648 1.12 36.90 -6.56
N ARG A 649 0.56 37.56 -7.56
CA ARG A 649 -0.07 38.89 -7.38
C ARG A 649 -1.56 38.80 -7.16
N GLY A 650 -1.99 38.53 -5.92
CA GLY A 650 -3.34 38.85 -5.51
C GLY A 650 -3.52 40.38 -5.45
N ASN A 651 -4.62 40.91 -5.99
CA ASN A 651 -5.04 42.29 -5.86
C ASN A 651 -5.19 42.68 -4.39
N GLY A 652 -4.26 43.41 -3.86
CA GLY A 652 -4.28 43.93 -2.49
C GLY A 652 -2.88 44.15 -1.99
N GLY A 653 -2.45 45.44 -1.89
CA GLY A 653 -1.10 45.85 -1.55
C GLY A 653 -0.60 45.39 -0.18
N GLN A 654 -0.17 44.21 -0.08
CA GLN A 654 0.74 43.68 0.94
C GLN A 654 1.60 42.60 0.27
N ASN A 655 2.90 42.69 0.45
CA ASN A 655 3.89 41.73 -0.04
C ASN A 655 3.57 40.33 0.47
N SER A 656 2.74 39.60 -0.27
CA SER A 656 2.56 38.18 -0.07
C SER A 656 3.31 37.44 -1.18
N THR A 657 4.57 37.12 -0.93
CA THR A 657 5.22 36.05 -1.64
C THR A 657 4.40 34.78 -1.38
N LEU A 658 3.88 34.16 -2.43
CA LEU A 658 3.36 32.82 -2.31
C LEU A 658 4.53 31.88 -2.06
N PRO A 659 4.50 31.15 -0.95
CA PRO A 659 5.36 29.98 -0.86
C PRO A 659 4.96 28.98 -1.94
N SER A 660 5.88 28.17 -2.43
CA SER A 660 5.56 26.85 -2.99
C SER A 660 4.34 26.32 -2.25
N PRO A 661 3.37 25.68 -2.89
CA PRO A 661 2.16 25.22 -2.21
C PRO A 661 2.41 24.46 -0.90
N MET A 662 3.66 24.14 -0.61
CA MET A 662 4.10 23.46 0.62
C MET A 662 4.59 24.37 1.75
N MET A 663 4.75 25.71 1.54
CA MET A 663 5.32 26.57 2.58
C MET A 663 4.42 27.75 2.93
N ARG A 664 3.53 27.57 3.86
CA ARG A 664 2.95 28.65 4.67
C ARG A 664 2.94 28.25 6.13
N GLY A 665 3.65 28.99 6.96
CA GLY A 665 3.58 28.84 8.41
C GLY A 665 4.79 29.35 9.17
N MET A 666 5.32 30.54 8.84
CA MET A 666 6.21 31.29 9.73
C MET A 666 5.74 32.74 9.80
N GLU A 667 4.71 33.02 10.57
CA GLU A 667 4.61 34.32 11.20
C GLU A 667 5.57 34.36 12.39
N LYS A 668 6.47 35.32 12.36
CA LYS A 668 7.38 35.66 13.47
C LYS A 668 6.55 35.94 14.71
N ARG A 669 6.55 35.06 15.68
CA ARG A 669 6.24 35.40 17.08
C ARG A 669 7.54 35.69 17.80
N SER A 670 7.57 36.86 18.42
CA SER A 670 8.63 37.34 19.31
C SER A 670 8.96 36.31 20.41
N PRO A 671 10.20 36.21 20.86
CA PRO A 671 10.60 35.26 21.88
C PRO A 671 10.08 35.67 23.26
N MET A 672 9.32 34.78 23.90
CA MET A 672 9.18 34.84 25.36
C MET A 672 10.32 34.06 26.03
N PRO A 673 10.80 34.50 27.17
CA PRO A 673 11.98 33.93 27.81
C PRO A 673 11.68 32.57 28.47
N SER A 674 12.57 31.60 28.23
CA SER A 674 12.56 30.29 28.85
C SER A 674 13.07 30.38 30.30
N PRO A 675 12.52 29.61 31.23
CA PRO A 675 13.14 29.39 32.54
C PRO A 675 14.25 28.34 32.43
N MET A 676 15.40 28.68 33.04
CA MET A 676 16.54 27.77 33.25
C MET A 676 16.14 26.54 34.05
N ILE A 677 16.55 25.34 33.58
CA ILE A 677 16.90 24.23 34.47
C ILE A 677 18.25 23.68 34.00
N ARG A 678 19.22 23.77 34.91
CA ARG A 678 20.57 23.17 34.85
C ARG A 678 20.45 21.66 35.02
N GLY A 679 21.15 20.91 34.20
CA GLY A 679 21.42 19.49 34.43
C GLY A 679 22.57 19.05 33.50
N GLN A 680 23.78 19.03 34.03
CA GLN A 680 24.97 18.45 33.39
C GLN A 680 24.83 16.96 33.25
N VAL A 681 25.11 16.40 32.04
CA VAL A 681 25.63 15.04 31.88
C VAL A 681 26.73 15.09 30.82
N LYS A 682 27.82 14.46 31.19
CA LYS A 682 29.13 14.41 30.52
C LYS A 682 29.06 13.76 29.14
N GLU A 683 29.88 14.34 28.24
CA GLU A 683 30.45 13.70 27.06
C GLU A 683 31.40 12.57 27.50
N GLU A 684 31.26 11.42 26.84
CA GLU A 684 32.32 10.44 26.66
C GLU A 684 32.43 10.17 25.16
N ASP A 685 33.43 10.72 24.55
CA ASP A 685 34.04 10.31 23.29
C ASP A 685 34.65 8.91 23.49
N GLU A 686 34.26 7.97 22.64
CA GLU A 686 35.18 6.86 22.31
C GLU A 686 34.92 6.38 20.86
N SER A 687 35.98 6.55 20.10
CA SER A 687 36.35 6.07 18.81
C SER A 687 36.06 4.59 18.57
N ASP A 688 35.36 4.28 17.47
CA ASP A 688 35.30 2.97 16.83
C ASP A 688 35.82 3.03 15.39
N GLU A 689 37.11 3.27 15.24
CA GLU A 689 37.93 2.77 14.14
C GLU A 689 38.80 1.64 14.71
N ALA A 690 38.41 0.42 14.44
CA ALA A 690 39.22 -0.78 14.34
C ALA A 690 38.40 -2.05 14.71
N LEU A 691 37.71 -2.59 13.74
CA LEU A 691 37.37 -4.03 13.72
C LEU A 691 36.76 -4.43 12.35
N ASN A 692 37.60 -4.30 11.34
CA ASN A 692 37.29 -4.86 10.02
C ASN A 692 38.50 -5.62 9.46
N GLU A 693 39.03 -6.54 10.25
CA GLU A 693 39.88 -7.65 9.76
C GLU A 693 39.76 -8.82 10.71
N LYS A 694 39.33 -9.96 10.14
CA LYS A 694 39.23 -11.33 10.70
C LYS A 694 37.83 -11.71 11.28
N ARG A 695 36.92 -12.12 10.42
CA ARG A 695 36.38 -13.53 10.32
C ARG A 695 35.34 -13.59 9.22
#